data_6f24ab309c35e88bbfc8c37812e33996
#
_entry.id   6f24ab309c35e88bbfc8c37812e33996
#
_cell.length_a   1.000
_cell.length_b   1.000
_cell.length_c   1.000
_cell.angle_alpha   90.00
_cell.angle_beta   90.00
_cell.angle_gamma   90.00
#
_symmetry.space_group_name_H-M   'P 1'
#
loop_
_entity.id
_entity.type
_entity.pdbx_description
1 polymer ?
#
loop_
_entity_poly.entity_id
_entity_poly.type
_entity_poly.pdbx_seq_one_letter_code
_entity_poly.pdbx_strand_id
1 'polypeptide(L)'
;MYRTDELLLIEHLTYIPDIPPFFSILKGEGMTVGEFLEKTDMDALDAEVTYTTQMNGDDFRNVFLAMKKNTSITQARIVDAHLDTAYGAGGGISIVVINDGDEPGENGKHEAVVAFRGTAENEWTDDFEGAAQVDSLQQINALEWYKQVYDKYELENYNVTVIGHSKGGNKAKYITILNDTPFRCVSFDGQGFSDNFFDHYRKRIIQRQGIIENHNIDFDYVNILMNDIGEKTYYIGYDYGKFGFTEAHAPNTFFDFGENGEYNIRVNPGGQRPEMQIIDQFINSMIRSAVSEKESAETNYLVGILVEKAFSLSNGCDVSEFIAFLCDMIGDPKYSDNVAYILAYCILYSRKNPEFLKSLRSIMTAFKADGVLKIIDMVDDLVTSRKLNALLGVTDFLVVHVNRPITKSIRSFVKKKYDVDLKPDQVSSILKIASLTRHMVSNLELNMDGSDLLIEEVRLTEDELREFVLPGNLNIVVLAGGLSNERNLSLKTGVTVADTLRSRGNSVILLDAFMGYGDTEEILPDNVFEAPFKYSLSPGDIPDEIPDLWATRKRRPDQSGAYFGPNVLQICRQSDLIFIALHGANGENGKVQAAFDLLGLDYTGCDYFSSAISSNKSAAKQLMQTLGVPVPAGYCIRKGAEYPDPEQMGLKYPVIVKPNNGGIGVGISLASDVTAYTKAVKSAFRWDTEILVEEYYPGREFAVCTIEGKALPVLEKLPMETSDKEKGLSMDGKSVVKCPAEIPEELAKALQKSAEDAAFALGVNAYAKFDFIVSQDNGSFICLECDSLPQLYPDSHLVISAKAAGRSFGDLCDKIMEISLVKKAN
;
A
#
# COMPACT_ATOMS: atom_id res chain seq x y z
N MET A 1 33.18 32.99 23.17
CA MET A 1 32.32 31.92 22.64
C MET A 1 31.52 32.48 21.48
N TYR A 2 31.54 31.82 20.34
CA TYR A 2 30.77 32.25 19.17
C TYR A 2 29.29 32.30 19.45
N ARG A 3 28.62 33.32 18.94
CA ARG A 3 27.16 33.42 18.89
C ARG A 3 26.62 32.44 17.82
N THR A 4 25.32 32.10 17.88
CA THR A 4 24.69 31.21 16.93
C THR A 4 24.79 31.70 15.48
N ASP A 5 24.61 32.99 15.23
CA ASP A 5 24.76 33.60 13.92
C ASP A 5 26.19 33.54 13.37
N GLU A 6 27.21 33.67 14.23
CA GLU A 6 28.64 33.52 13.88
C GLU A 6 28.96 32.06 13.54
N LEU A 7 28.44 31.10 14.31
CA LEU A 7 28.57 29.66 14.02
C LEU A 7 27.94 29.30 12.68
N LEU A 8 26.77 29.87 12.36
CA LEU A 8 26.14 29.66 11.08
C LEU A 8 26.94 30.24 9.91
N LEU A 9 27.56 31.42 10.07
CA LEU A 9 28.49 31.94 9.09
C LEU A 9 29.69 30.99 8.90
N ILE A 10 30.25 30.44 9.97
CA ILE A 10 31.36 29.47 9.90
C ILE A 10 30.90 28.20 9.18
N GLU A 11 29.66 27.74 9.41
CA GLU A 11 29.09 26.58 8.76
C GLU A 11 29.11 26.70 7.21
N HIS A 12 28.89 27.90 6.68
CA HIS A 12 28.94 28.13 5.22
C HIS A 12 30.27 27.79 4.60
N LEU A 13 31.39 27.79 5.37
CA LEU A 13 32.70 27.37 4.87
C LEU A 13 32.72 25.90 4.44
N THR A 14 31.81 25.07 4.94
CA THR A 14 31.69 23.68 4.52
C THR A 14 31.06 23.52 3.14
N TYR A 15 30.41 24.56 2.60
CA TYR A 15 29.74 24.59 1.30
C TYR A 15 30.60 25.15 0.14
N ILE A 16 31.89 25.40 0.34
CA ILE A 16 32.75 26.04 -0.62
C ILE A 16 33.82 25.08 -1.22
N PRO A 17 33.39 24.03 -2.00
CA PRO A 17 34.33 23.02 -2.47
C PRO A 17 35.26 23.51 -3.62
N ASP A 18 34.78 24.39 -4.49
CA ASP A 18 35.40 24.68 -5.79
C ASP A 18 36.15 25.99 -5.86
N ILE A 19 36.36 26.69 -4.71
CA ILE A 19 37.12 27.93 -4.66
C ILE A 19 38.60 27.65 -4.46
N PRO A 20 39.51 28.17 -5.30
CA PRO A 20 40.93 27.82 -5.27
C PRO A 20 41.65 27.95 -3.92
N PRO A 21 41.41 28.95 -3.05
CA PRO A 21 42.02 29.00 -1.72
C PRO A 21 41.65 27.80 -0.83
N PHE A 22 40.46 27.21 -0.99
CA PHE A 22 40.00 26.08 -0.23
C PHE A 22 40.80 24.80 -0.50
N PHE A 23 41.28 24.61 -1.74
CA PHE A 23 42.14 23.48 -2.08
C PHE A 23 43.49 23.50 -1.33
N SER A 24 43.99 24.66 -0.95
CA SER A 24 45.19 24.78 -0.10
C SER A 24 44.91 24.24 1.31
N ILE A 25 43.74 24.51 1.86
CA ILE A 25 43.29 23.98 3.16
C ILE A 25 43.17 22.47 3.11
N LEU A 26 42.54 21.93 2.09
CA LEU A 26 42.41 20.47 1.87
C LEU A 26 43.76 19.75 1.75
N LYS A 27 44.81 20.48 1.35
CA LYS A 27 46.21 20.00 1.29
C LYS A 27 46.96 20.14 2.62
N GLY A 28 46.30 20.61 3.68
CA GLY A 28 46.90 20.78 5.01
C GLY A 28 47.63 22.12 5.21
N GLU A 29 47.41 23.10 4.33
CA GLU A 29 47.93 24.47 4.46
C GLU A 29 46.92 25.32 5.22
N GLY A 30 46.96 25.30 6.56
CA GLY A 30 46.07 26.12 7.39
C GLY A 30 46.19 27.61 7.07
N MET A 31 45.06 28.37 7.14
CA MET A 31 45.04 29.82 6.96
C MET A 31 43.93 30.42 7.84
N THR A 32 44.02 31.73 8.11
CA THR A 32 42.92 32.44 8.76
C THR A 32 41.75 32.60 7.80
N VAL A 33 40.52 32.71 8.35
CA VAL A 33 39.32 32.98 7.55
C VAL A 33 39.50 34.34 6.83
N GLY A 34 40.16 35.33 7.45
CA GLY A 34 40.47 36.60 6.81
C GLY A 34 41.34 36.42 5.57
N GLU A 35 42.45 35.65 5.67
CA GLU A 35 43.33 35.33 4.54
C GLU A 35 42.60 34.55 3.44
N PHE A 36 41.74 33.66 3.80
CA PHE A 36 40.87 32.93 2.87
C PHE A 36 39.98 33.91 2.08
N LEU A 37 39.31 34.84 2.77
CA LEU A 37 38.41 35.81 2.16
C LEU A 37 39.17 36.86 1.31
N GLU A 38 40.42 37.20 1.65
CA GLU A 38 41.26 38.08 0.85
C GLU A 38 41.75 37.42 -0.43
N LYS A 39 42.02 36.10 -0.41
CA LYS A 39 42.46 35.32 -1.56
C LYS A 39 41.33 34.89 -2.47
N THR A 40 40.10 35.00 -2.00
CA THR A 40 38.92 34.64 -2.80
C THR A 40 38.53 35.78 -3.72
N ASP A 41 38.47 35.50 -5.03
CA ASP A 41 37.98 36.46 -6.04
C ASP A 41 36.46 36.55 -5.97
N MET A 42 35.97 37.57 -5.25
CA MET A 42 34.54 37.83 -5.09
C MET A 42 33.83 38.21 -6.39
N ASP A 43 34.59 38.84 -7.32
CA ASP A 43 34.01 39.27 -8.60
C ASP A 43 33.87 38.11 -9.58
N ALA A 44 34.56 37.01 -9.36
CA ALA A 44 34.43 35.77 -10.12
C ALA A 44 33.22 34.94 -9.69
N LEU A 45 32.58 35.27 -8.57
CA LEU A 45 31.34 34.56 -8.14
C LEU A 45 30.16 35.03 -8.99
N ASP A 46 29.75 34.18 -9.90
CA ASP A 46 28.65 34.46 -10.86
C ASP A 46 27.27 34.23 -10.19
N ALA A 47 26.43 35.26 -10.24
CA ALA A 47 25.07 35.18 -9.71
C ALA A 47 24.18 34.14 -10.42
N GLU A 48 24.49 33.83 -11.69
CA GLU A 48 23.71 32.85 -12.46
C GLU A 48 24.23 31.41 -12.30
N VAL A 49 25.37 31.21 -11.63
CA VAL A 49 26.00 29.91 -11.39
C VAL A 49 25.65 29.45 -9.98
N THR A 50 25.02 28.28 -9.87
CA THR A 50 24.84 27.60 -8.62
C THR A 50 26.07 26.77 -8.29
N TYR A 51 26.80 27.15 -7.24
CA TYR A 51 28.05 26.51 -6.82
C TYR A 51 27.81 25.26 -5.94
N THR A 52 26.67 25.23 -5.31
CA THR A 52 26.13 24.03 -4.63
C THR A 52 24.69 23.86 -5.08
N THR A 53 24.07 22.74 -4.75
CA THR A 53 22.65 22.51 -5.04
C THR A 53 21.70 23.61 -4.57
N GLN A 54 22.19 24.52 -3.72
CA GLN A 54 21.35 25.41 -2.92
C GLN A 54 21.76 26.87 -2.96
N MET A 55 23.04 27.21 -3.31
CA MET A 55 23.57 28.57 -3.21
C MET A 55 24.26 29.01 -4.49
N ASN A 56 23.94 30.22 -4.94
CA ASN A 56 24.56 30.86 -6.09
C ASN A 56 25.73 31.81 -5.67
N GLY A 57 26.36 32.47 -6.64
CA GLY A 57 27.48 33.35 -6.37
C GLY A 57 27.16 34.59 -5.53
N ASP A 58 25.92 35.12 -5.65
CA ASP A 58 25.48 36.26 -4.83
C ASP A 58 25.26 35.84 -3.38
N ASP A 59 24.74 34.62 -3.13
CA ASP A 59 24.58 34.09 -1.80
C ASP A 59 25.93 33.99 -1.08
N PHE A 60 26.94 33.41 -1.74
CA PHE A 60 28.29 33.33 -1.20
C PHE A 60 28.92 34.70 -1.01
N ARG A 61 28.72 35.63 -1.93
CA ARG A 61 29.24 37.01 -1.80
C ARG A 61 28.68 37.69 -0.55
N ASN A 62 27.38 37.57 -0.31
CA ASN A 62 26.74 38.14 0.88
C ASN A 62 27.28 37.53 2.18
N VAL A 63 27.41 36.21 2.25
CA VAL A 63 28.00 35.50 3.38
C VAL A 63 29.44 35.93 3.64
N PHE A 64 30.28 36.02 2.60
CA PHE A 64 31.67 36.42 2.72
C PHE A 64 31.83 37.90 3.16
N LEU A 65 30.95 38.78 2.69
CA LEU A 65 30.92 40.17 3.15
C LEU A 65 30.51 40.26 4.63
N ALA A 66 29.57 39.41 5.07
CA ALA A 66 29.19 39.32 6.47
C ALA A 66 30.35 38.80 7.36
N MET A 67 31.05 37.75 6.91
CA MET A 67 32.24 37.24 7.61
C MET A 67 33.34 38.30 7.74
N LYS A 68 33.62 39.09 6.68
CA LYS A 68 34.65 40.17 6.69
C LYS A 68 34.42 41.24 7.74
N LYS A 69 33.15 41.45 8.13
CA LYS A 69 32.81 42.41 9.20
C LYS A 69 33.03 41.89 10.59
N ASN A 70 33.17 40.59 10.76
CA ASN A 70 33.30 39.95 12.05
C ASN A 70 34.76 39.62 12.37
N THR A 71 35.34 40.33 13.32
CA THR A 71 36.73 40.17 13.68
C THR A 71 37.02 38.79 14.29
N SER A 72 36.14 38.29 15.12
CA SER A 72 36.31 36.96 15.72
C SER A 72 36.34 35.85 14.66
N ILE A 73 35.57 35.99 13.59
CA ILE A 73 35.58 35.04 12.47
C ILE A 73 36.85 35.22 11.63
N THR A 74 37.20 36.44 11.25
CA THR A 74 38.35 36.69 10.36
C THR A 74 39.69 36.31 10.97
N GLN A 75 39.82 36.37 12.30
CA GLN A 75 41.03 35.98 13.02
C GLN A 75 41.15 34.49 13.26
N ALA A 76 40.04 33.78 13.20
CA ALA A 76 40.02 32.33 13.37
C ALA A 76 40.76 31.61 12.24
N ARG A 77 41.41 30.48 12.58
CA ARG A 77 42.20 29.69 11.62
C ARG A 77 41.45 28.42 11.22
N ILE A 78 41.32 28.21 9.93
CA ILE A 78 40.90 26.93 9.37
C ILE A 78 42.16 26.04 9.35
N VAL A 79 42.20 25.03 10.21
CA VAL A 79 43.42 24.20 10.42
C VAL A 79 43.32 22.84 9.70
N ASP A 80 42.10 22.36 9.44
CA ASP A 80 41.85 21.13 8.68
C ASP A 80 40.59 21.23 7.85
N ALA A 81 40.59 20.49 6.75
CA ALA A 81 39.40 20.25 5.95
C ALA A 81 39.43 18.82 5.38
N HIS A 82 38.35 18.11 5.46
CA HIS A 82 38.19 16.74 5.01
C HIS A 82 37.05 16.62 4.01
N LEU A 83 37.28 15.88 2.94
CA LEU A 83 36.24 15.48 1.98
C LEU A 83 35.89 14.03 2.22
N ASP A 84 34.67 13.78 2.67
CA ASP A 84 34.15 12.42 2.77
C ASP A 84 33.80 11.90 1.38
N THR A 85 34.49 10.86 0.93
CA THR A 85 34.32 10.26 -0.40
C THR A 85 33.64 8.91 -0.35
N ALA A 86 33.07 8.52 0.77
CA ALA A 86 32.44 7.20 0.94
C ALA A 86 31.34 6.91 -0.08
N TYR A 87 30.69 7.95 -0.60
CA TYR A 87 29.60 7.85 -1.60
C TYR A 87 29.97 8.41 -2.99
N GLY A 88 31.25 8.64 -3.28
CA GLY A 88 31.70 9.12 -4.57
C GLY A 88 32.24 10.57 -4.59
N ALA A 89 32.42 11.14 -5.78
CA ALA A 89 32.88 12.52 -5.93
C ALA A 89 31.77 13.50 -5.54
N GLY A 90 32.01 14.33 -4.53
CA GLY A 90 31.04 15.31 -4.03
C GLY A 90 30.58 15.09 -2.58
N GLY A 91 31.20 14.17 -1.88
CA GLY A 91 30.89 13.87 -0.47
C GLY A 91 31.00 15.08 0.47
N GLY A 92 30.39 14.94 1.65
CA GLY A 92 30.33 16.00 2.66
C GLY A 92 31.70 16.56 3.05
N ILE A 93 31.76 17.87 3.23
CA ILE A 93 32.98 18.54 3.71
C ILE A 93 32.87 18.73 5.20
N SER A 94 33.97 18.48 5.89
CA SER A 94 34.11 18.75 7.30
C SER A 94 35.34 19.64 7.51
N ILE A 95 35.24 20.63 8.41
CA ILE A 95 36.36 21.57 8.69
C ILE A 95 36.58 21.71 10.17
N VAL A 96 37.81 22.07 10.53
CA VAL A 96 38.18 22.49 11.89
C VAL A 96 38.62 23.93 11.88
N VAL A 97 37.98 24.75 12.70
CA VAL A 97 38.30 26.17 12.89
C VAL A 97 38.72 26.42 14.33
N ILE A 98 39.86 26.98 14.56
CA ILE A 98 40.40 27.31 15.89
C ILE A 98 40.50 28.83 16.04
N ASN A 99 40.02 29.35 17.14
CA ASN A 99 40.12 30.76 17.47
C ASN A 99 41.02 30.98 18.67
N ASP A 100 42.30 31.31 18.42
CA ASP A 100 43.31 31.65 19.42
C ASP A 100 43.36 33.15 19.67
N GLY A 101 42.65 33.98 18.89
CA GLY A 101 42.75 35.42 18.88
C GLY A 101 41.83 36.17 19.85
N ASP A 102 40.75 35.51 20.29
CA ASP A 102 39.78 36.08 21.22
C ASP A 102 40.19 35.84 22.67
N GLU A 103 39.59 36.60 23.60
CA GLU A 103 39.77 36.31 25.02
C GLU A 103 39.23 34.91 25.35
N PRO A 104 39.96 34.10 26.14
CA PRO A 104 39.51 32.80 26.53
C PRO A 104 38.20 32.90 27.33
N GLY A 105 37.34 31.86 27.22
CA GLY A 105 36.12 31.77 27.97
C GLY A 105 36.33 31.74 29.50
N GLU A 106 35.24 31.69 30.26
CA GLU A 106 35.27 31.70 31.73
C GLU A 106 36.13 30.59 32.34
N ASN A 107 36.30 29.45 31.65
CA ASN A 107 37.14 28.33 32.06
C ASN A 107 38.61 28.44 31.60
N GLY A 108 39.01 29.58 30.99
CA GLY A 108 40.35 29.82 30.50
C GLY A 108 40.71 29.13 29.21
N LYS A 109 39.76 28.49 28.51
CA LYS A 109 39.97 27.85 27.21
C LYS A 109 39.42 28.71 26.06
N HIS A 110 40.15 28.67 24.94
CA HIS A 110 39.68 29.22 23.67
C HIS A 110 38.65 28.31 23.01
N GLU A 111 38.04 28.72 21.92
CA GLU A 111 37.00 27.95 21.22
C GLU A 111 37.56 27.31 19.95
N ALA A 112 37.18 26.04 19.73
CA ALA A 112 37.38 25.33 18.48
C ALA A 112 36.03 24.89 17.93
N VAL A 113 35.81 25.06 16.63
CA VAL A 113 34.59 24.68 15.92
C VAL A 113 34.90 23.53 14.98
N VAL A 114 34.16 22.44 15.08
CA VAL A 114 34.19 21.33 14.13
C VAL A 114 32.87 21.33 13.38
N ALA A 115 32.93 21.67 12.09
CA ALA A 115 31.72 21.85 11.27
C ALA A 115 31.57 20.74 10.23
N PHE A 116 30.33 20.28 10.01
CA PHE A 116 29.98 19.21 9.10
C PHE A 116 28.96 19.70 8.08
N ARG A 117 29.29 19.59 6.80
CA ARG A 117 28.36 19.87 5.71
C ARG A 117 27.18 18.92 5.70
N GLY A 118 26.04 19.42 5.25
CA GLY A 118 24.87 18.64 4.87
C GLY A 118 25.08 17.76 3.65
N THR A 119 24.01 17.14 3.21
CA THR A 119 23.97 16.19 2.09
C THR A 119 24.42 16.82 0.77
N ALA A 120 25.26 16.12 0.02
CA ALA A 120 25.56 16.44 -1.38
C ALA A 120 24.56 15.76 -2.31
N GLU A 121 24.54 16.13 -3.61
CA GLU A 121 23.54 15.70 -4.61
C GLU A 121 23.29 14.18 -4.68
N ASN A 122 24.25 13.33 -4.30
CA ASN A 122 24.16 11.88 -4.41
C ASN A 122 24.01 11.16 -3.06
N GLU A 123 23.74 11.88 -1.97
CA GLU A 123 23.78 11.32 -0.61
C GLU A 123 22.42 11.25 0.08
N TRP A 124 21.34 11.68 -0.58
CA TRP A 124 19.99 11.65 -0.04
C TRP A 124 19.53 10.26 0.42
N THR A 125 20.08 9.20 -0.21
CA THR A 125 19.80 7.82 0.16
C THR A 125 20.26 7.48 1.58
N ASP A 126 21.44 8.00 2.03
CA ASP A 126 21.91 7.81 3.40
C ASP A 126 21.04 8.56 4.43
N ASP A 127 20.46 9.69 4.05
CA ASP A 127 19.55 10.44 4.90
C ASP A 127 18.30 9.63 5.26
N PHE A 128 17.82 8.83 4.33
CA PHE A 128 16.64 8.00 4.53
C PHE A 128 16.97 6.59 5.05
N GLU A 129 18.14 6.04 4.76
CA GLU A 129 18.62 4.83 5.42
C GLU A 129 18.79 5.04 6.93
N GLY A 130 19.30 6.22 7.34
CA GLY A 130 19.41 6.61 8.74
C GLY A 130 18.08 6.71 9.48
N ALA A 131 16.94 6.75 8.78
CA ALA A 131 15.63 6.74 9.41
C ALA A 131 15.22 5.36 9.98
N ALA A 132 15.86 4.29 9.53
CA ALA A 132 15.58 2.94 10.00
C ALA A 132 16.75 2.32 10.76
N GLN A 133 17.97 2.77 10.49
CA GLN A 133 19.18 2.22 11.10
C GLN A 133 19.51 2.91 12.44
N VAL A 134 20.22 2.20 13.31
CA VAL A 134 20.77 2.79 14.54
C VAL A 134 21.86 3.78 14.16
N ASP A 135 22.79 3.38 13.28
CA ASP A 135 23.96 4.15 12.86
C ASP A 135 24.04 4.13 11.32
N SER A 136 24.17 5.30 10.68
CA SER A 136 24.48 5.36 9.25
C SER A 136 26.00 5.42 9.00
N LEU A 137 26.43 5.02 7.81
CA LEU A 137 27.86 5.03 7.47
C LEU A 137 28.45 6.44 7.55
N GLN A 138 27.72 7.45 7.15
CA GLN A 138 28.17 8.85 7.24
C GLN A 138 28.34 9.31 8.71
N GLN A 139 27.46 8.88 9.61
CA GLN A 139 27.57 9.19 11.04
C GLN A 139 28.81 8.53 11.65
N ILE A 140 29.08 7.28 11.31
CA ILE A 140 30.25 6.52 11.77
C ILE A 140 31.53 7.20 11.29
N ASN A 141 31.63 7.51 9.98
CA ASN A 141 32.79 8.18 9.39
C ASN A 141 33.02 9.57 10.00
N ALA A 142 31.97 10.34 10.24
CA ALA A 142 32.06 11.65 10.87
C ALA A 142 32.62 11.55 12.31
N LEU A 143 32.18 10.57 13.08
CA LEU A 143 32.69 10.32 14.46
C LEU A 143 34.15 9.88 14.43
N GLU A 144 34.55 9.01 13.50
CA GLU A 144 35.93 8.58 13.36
C GLU A 144 36.87 9.72 12.98
N TRP A 145 36.46 10.54 12.01
CA TRP A 145 37.22 11.73 11.64
C TRP A 145 37.29 12.74 12.78
N TYR A 146 36.18 12.99 13.51
CA TYR A 146 36.17 13.86 14.67
C TYR A 146 37.21 13.44 15.71
N LYS A 147 37.31 12.14 16.03
CA LYS A 147 38.29 11.61 16.96
C LYS A 147 39.73 11.88 16.48
N GLN A 148 39.98 11.67 15.18
CA GLN A 148 41.30 11.91 14.59
C GLN A 148 41.71 13.38 14.69
N VAL A 149 40.83 14.34 14.38
CA VAL A 149 41.14 15.75 14.46
C VAL A 149 41.21 16.24 15.90
N TYR A 150 40.42 15.65 16.80
CA TYR A 150 40.48 15.96 18.22
C TYR A 150 41.85 15.67 18.80
N ASP A 151 42.43 14.52 18.51
CA ASP A 151 43.77 14.13 18.94
C ASP A 151 44.86 14.94 18.18
N LYS A 152 44.71 15.09 16.86
CA LYS A 152 45.69 15.76 15.99
C LYS A 152 45.93 17.21 16.36
N TYR A 153 44.91 17.95 16.76
CA TYR A 153 44.96 19.37 17.07
C TYR A 153 44.88 19.67 18.56
N GLU A 154 45.04 18.63 19.42
CA GLU A 154 45.00 18.76 20.89
C GLU A 154 43.75 19.53 21.35
N LEU A 155 42.57 19.22 20.78
CA LEU A 155 41.30 19.92 21.01
C LEU A 155 40.82 19.85 22.45
N GLU A 156 41.42 19.02 23.30
CA GLU A 156 41.19 19.01 24.75
C GLU A 156 41.55 20.33 25.42
N ASN A 157 42.39 21.16 24.77
CA ASN A 157 42.77 22.47 25.25
C ASN A 157 41.75 23.58 24.91
N TYR A 158 40.70 23.24 24.16
CA TYR A 158 39.64 24.13 23.67
C TYR A 158 38.26 23.79 24.22
N ASN A 159 37.35 24.74 24.17
CA ASN A 159 35.92 24.46 24.24
C ASN A 159 35.43 24.07 22.84
N VAL A 160 35.20 22.78 22.62
CA VAL A 160 34.83 22.26 21.30
C VAL A 160 33.37 22.42 21.03
N THR A 161 33.00 23.25 20.07
CA THR A 161 31.63 23.36 19.54
C THR A 161 31.53 22.55 18.25
N VAL A 162 30.64 21.58 18.23
CA VAL A 162 30.35 20.78 17.01
C VAL A 162 29.11 21.34 16.32
N ILE A 163 29.24 21.69 15.05
CA ILE A 163 28.14 22.31 14.29
C ILE A 163 27.87 21.56 12.99
N GLY A 164 26.69 21.78 12.42
CA GLY A 164 26.37 21.31 11.09
C GLY A 164 24.99 21.74 10.65
N HIS A 165 24.78 21.77 9.33
CA HIS A 165 23.53 22.08 8.69
C HIS A 165 22.97 20.82 8.00
N SER A 166 21.65 20.62 8.01
CA SER A 166 21.02 19.47 7.34
C SER A 166 21.53 18.14 7.92
N LYS A 167 22.02 17.22 7.09
CA LYS A 167 22.71 15.99 7.52
C LYS A 167 23.94 16.27 8.38
N GLY A 168 24.63 17.39 8.15
CA GLY A 168 25.72 17.85 9.01
C GLY A 168 25.26 18.09 10.44
N GLY A 169 24.08 18.65 10.64
CA GLY A 169 23.45 18.79 11.94
C GLY A 169 23.16 17.45 12.62
N ASN A 170 22.72 16.46 11.86
CA ASN A 170 22.57 15.09 12.34
C ASN A 170 23.92 14.47 12.76
N LYS A 171 24.98 14.61 11.93
CA LYS A 171 26.35 14.19 12.28
C LYS A 171 26.87 14.86 13.55
N ALA A 172 26.64 16.18 13.71
CA ALA A 172 27.03 16.92 14.90
C ALA A 172 26.34 16.42 16.17
N LYS A 173 25.04 16.17 16.10
CA LYS A 173 24.24 15.54 17.20
C LYS A 173 24.74 14.14 17.51
N TYR A 174 24.97 13.31 16.50
CA TYR A 174 25.49 11.94 16.65
C TYR A 174 26.82 11.91 17.39
N ILE A 175 27.78 12.73 16.97
CA ILE A 175 29.09 12.87 17.62
C ILE A 175 28.91 13.28 19.08
N THR A 176 28.06 14.27 19.34
CA THR A 176 27.83 14.80 20.68
C THR A 176 27.20 13.78 21.63
N ILE A 177 26.34 12.92 21.12
CA ILE A 177 25.70 11.84 21.90
C ILE A 177 26.73 10.74 22.21
N LEU A 178 27.54 10.33 21.23
CA LEU A 178 28.44 9.20 21.38
C LEU A 178 29.82 9.53 21.93
N ASN A 179 30.16 10.84 22.03
CA ASN A 179 31.45 11.30 22.56
C ASN A 179 31.23 12.34 23.67
N ASP A 180 32.05 12.29 24.71
CA ASP A 180 31.94 13.19 25.86
C ASP A 180 32.72 14.50 25.70
N THR A 181 33.51 14.62 24.64
CA THR A 181 34.41 15.75 24.41
C THR A 181 33.74 17.03 23.88
N PRO A 182 32.64 17.00 23.09
CA PRO A 182 31.95 18.23 22.71
C PRO A 182 31.43 19.00 23.92
N PHE A 183 31.76 20.29 23.97
CA PHE A 183 31.28 21.21 24.97
C PHE A 183 29.89 21.75 24.62
N ARG A 184 29.62 21.94 23.32
CA ARG A 184 28.36 22.44 22.76
C ARG A 184 28.10 21.80 21.41
N CYS A 185 26.84 21.58 21.07
CA CYS A 185 26.43 21.16 19.74
C CYS A 185 25.37 22.12 19.20
N VAL A 186 25.56 22.60 17.98
CA VAL A 186 24.59 23.47 17.30
C VAL A 186 24.25 22.90 15.94
N SER A 187 22.99 22.54 15.80
CA SER A 187 22.41 21.94 14.59
C SER A 187 21.53 22.96 13.89
N PHE A 188 21.78 23.22 12.61
CA PHE A 188 20.96 24.10 11.76
C PHE A 188 20.14 23.27 10.79
N ASP A 189 18.83 23.34 10.86
CA ASP A 189 17.89 22.54 10.07
C ASP A 189 18.26 21.05 10.00
N GLY A 190 18.82 20.56 11.11
CA GLY A 190 19.37 19.21 11.16
C GLY A 190 18.28 18.15 11.29
N GLN A 191 18.40 17.13 10.47
CA GLN A 191 17.60 15.90 10.52
C GLN A 191 17.68 15.23 11.89
N GLY A 192 16.58 14.57 12.31
CA GLY A 192 16.51 13.78 13.56
C GLY A 192 17.10 12.37 13.43
N PHE A 193 16.64 11.46 14.29
CA PHE A 193 17.09 10.07 14.39
C PHE A 193 15.92 9.10 14.40
N SER A 194 16.19 7.84 14.01
CA SER A 194 15.21 6.76 14.07
C SER A 194 14.79 6.41 15.51
N ASP A 195 13.64 5.76 15.66
CA ASP A 195 13.22 5.20 16.95
C ASP A 195 14.24 4.17 17.46
N ASN A 196 14.84 3.37 16.58
CA ASN A 196 15.89 2.41 16.91
C ASN A 196 17.12 3.07 17.50
N PHE A 197 17.52 4.25 17.01
CA PHE A 197 18.61 5.03 17.58
C PHE A 197 18.27 5.50 19.00
N PHE A 198 17.04 6.00 19.22
CA PHE A 198 16.59 6.40 20.55
C PHE A 198 16.58 5.25 21.54
N ASP A 199 16.12 4.09 21.15
CA ASP A 199 16.09 2.90 22.01
C ASP A 199 17.51 2.41 22.34
N HIS A 200 18.40 2.40 21.33
CA HIS A 200 19.76 1.94 21.49
C HIS A 200 20.62 2.87 22.36
N TYR A 201 20.53 4.18 22.12
CA TYR A 201 21.37 5.18 22.78
C TYR A 201 20.66 5.99 23.88
N ARG A 202 19.50 5.55 24.34
CA ARG A 202 18.63 6.28 25.29
C ARG A 202 19.38 6.87 26.46
N LYS A 203 20.27 6.11 27.09
CA LYS A 203 21.07 6.56 28.24
C LYS A 203 22.02 7.71 27.86
N ARG A 204 22.66 7.62 26.69
CA ARG A 204 23.57 8.65 26.18
C ARG A 204 22.83 9.92 25.81
N ILE A 205 21.67 9.78 25.18
CA ILE A 205 20.80 10.92 24.83
C ILE A 205 20.42 11.70 26.09
N ILE A 206 19.94 11.01 27.14
CA ILE A 206 19.56 11.66 28.41
C ILE A 206 20.76 12.43 29.02
N GLN A 207 21.97 11.88 28.92
CA GLN A 207 23.17 12.53 29.47
C GLN A 207 23.64 13.75 28.68
N ARG A 208 23.39 13.75 27.33
CA ARG A 208 24.03 14.71 26.43
C ARG A 208 23.08 15.71 25.78
N GLN A 209 21.77 15.47 25.79
CA GLN A 209 20.79 16.33 25.12
C GLN A 209 20.79 17.79 25.58
N GLY A 210 21.19 18.05 26.84
CA GLY A 210 21.20 19.39 27.41
C GLY A 210 22.22 20.35 26.83
N ILE A 211 23.15 19.87 25.99
CA ILE A 211 24.14 20.72 25.29
C ILE A 211 23.91 20.76 23.78
N ILE A 212 22.79 20.23 23.32
CA ILE A 212 22.38 20.19 21.91
C ILE A 212 21.32 21.26 21.67
N GLU A 213 21.62 22.18 20.77
CA GLU A 213 20.77 23.28 20.35
C GLU A 213 20.38 23.07 18.88
N ASN A 214 19.09 23.03 18.59
CA ASN A 214 18.57 22.97 17.24
C ASN A 214 18.02 24.33 16.83
N HIS A 215 18.58 24.90 15.79
CA HIS A 215 18.14 26.13 15.17
C HIS A 215 17.53 25.82 13.82
N ASN A 216 16.22 25.96 13.72
CA ASN A 216 15.42 25.46 12.62
C ASN A 216 14.66 26.59 11.92
N ILE A 217 14.60 26.57 10.62
CA ILE A 217 13.67 27.40 9.84
C ILE A 217 12.24 26.87 10.05
N ASP A 218 11.30 27.75 10.30
CA ASP A 218 9.91 27.42 10.61
C ASP A 218 9.14 26.74 9.47
N PHE A 219 9.72 26.74 8.27
CA PHE A 219 9.14 26.19 7.04
C PHE A 219 10.13 25.29 6.28
N ASP A 220 11.03 24.65 6.98
CA ASP A 220 11.99 23.74 6.39
C ASP A 220 11.50 22.29 6.41
N TYR A 221 11.84 21.52 5.36
CA TYR A 221 11.37 20.15 5.17
C TYR A 221 12.34 19.07 5.65
N VAL A 222 13.58 19.42 6.01
CA VAL A 222 14.58 18.46 6.52
C VAL A 222 14.51 18.36 8.03
N ASN A 223 14.32 19.48 8.72
CA ASN A 223 14.25 19.51 10.19
C ASN A 223 13.00 18.83 10.77
N ILE A 224 12.06 18.43 9.91
CA ILE A 224 10.89 17.64 10.28
C ILE A 224 11.12 16.13 10.15
N LEU A 225 12.25 15.71 9.62
CA LEU A 225 12.51 14.29 9.38
C LEU A 225 12.96 13.61 10.68
N MET A 226 12.21 12.58 11.10
CA MET A 226 12.53 11.75 12.26
C MET A 226 12.48 12.46 13.62
N ASN A 227 12.98 11.80 14.68
CA ASN A 227 12.92 12.33 16.03
C ASN A 227 14.14 13.20 16.34
N ASP A 228 13.93 14.41 16.76
CA ASP A 228 14.99 15.35 17.08
C ASP A 228 15.41 15.27 18.58
N ILE A 229 16.62 15.69 18.86
CA ILE A 229 17.23 15.66 20.20
C ILE A 229 17.77 17.05 20.56
N GLY A 230 17.43 17.55 21.73
CA GLY A 230 17.88 18.86 22.24
C GLY A 230 16.79 19.93 22.15
N GLU A 231 17.15 21.15 22.55
CA GLU A 231 16.25 22.30 22.52
C GLU A 231 16.08 22.84 21.11
N LYS A 232 14.86 23.30 20.76
CA LYS A 232 14.53 23.83 19.46
C LYS A 232 14.24 25.32 19.48
N THR A 233 14.90 26.06 18.61
CA THR A 233 14.59 27.47 18.33
C THR A 233 14.24 27.61 16.86
N TYR A 234 13.09 28.20 16.55
CA TYR A 234 12.63 28.40 15.18
C TYR A 234 12.90 29.82 14.71
N TYR A 235 13.25 29.93 13.44
CA TYR A 235 13.54 31.19 12.74
C TYR A 235 12.60 31.36 11.55
N ILE A 236 12.29 32.62 11.25
CA ILE A 236 11.56 32.96 10.06
C ILE A 236 12.55 32.92 8.89
N GLY A 237 12.37 31.96 8.00
CA GLY A 237 13.16 31.88 6.78
C GLY A 237 12.94 33.08 5.87
N TYR A 238 14.03 33.55 5.25
CA TYR A 238 13.98 34.74 4.41
C TYR A 238 13.53 34.38 3.01
N ASP A 239 12.61 35.19 2.46
CA ASP A 239 12.18 35.18 1.06
C ASP A 239 11.56 33.86 0.50
N TYR A 240 10.71 33.19 1.29
CA TYR A 240 9.82 32.18 0.73
C TYR A 240 9.08 32.73 -0.49
N GLY A 241 9.21 32.03 -1.61
CA GLY A 241 8.57 32.40 -2.87
C GLY A 241 9.48 33.04 -3.90
N LYS A 242 10.74 33.35 -3.56
CA LYS A 242 11.79 33.65 -4.53
C LYS A 242 12.61 32.39 -4.88
N PHE A 243 12.70 31.42 -3.95
CA PHE A 243 13.51 30.24 -4.09
C PHE A 243 12.71 29.05 -4.61
N GLY A 244 13.38 28.13 -5.28
CA GLY A 244 12.90 26.78 -5.49
C GLY A 244 12.88 25.98 -4.17
N PHE A 245 12.44 24.74 -4.22
CA PHE A 245 12.30 23.90 -3.03
C PHE A 245 13.64 23.58 -2.36
N THR A 246 14.67 23.30 -3.15
CA THR A 246 16.00 22.99 -2.67
C THR A 246 16.73 24.21 -2.08
N GLU A 247 16.57 25.36 -2.72
CA GLU A 247 17.17 26.61 -2.27
C GLU A 247 16.54 27.08 -0.95
N ALA A 248 15.31 26.73 -0.65
CA ALA A 248 14.65 27.08 0.62
C ALA A 248 15.32 26.41 1.84
N HIS A 249 16.01 25.29 1.64
CA HIS A 249 16.77 24.59 2.67
C HIS A 249 18.23 25.05 2.77
N ALA A 250 18.66 26.03 2.00
CA ALA A 250 20.05 26.49 2.05
C ALA A 250 20.37 27.23 3.37
N PRO A 251 21.56 27.07 3.94
CA PRO A 251 21.90 27.70 5.23
C PRO A 251 21.83 29.23 5.21
N ASN A 252 21.95 29.87 4.05
CA ASN A 252 21.83 31.33 3.89
C ASN A 252 20.37 31.82 4.08
N THR A 253 19.36 30.95 4.06
CA THR A 253 17.96 31.34 4.28
C THR A 253 17.64 31.81 5.70
N PHE A 254 18.50 31.54 6.66
CA PHE A 254 18.41 32.12 8.01
C PHE A 254 18.66 33.64 8.01
N PHE A 255 19.38 34.16 7.03
CA PHE A 255 19.84 35.52 6.99
C PHE A 255 19.00 36.42 6.09
N ASP A 256 18.70 37.60 6.62
CA ASP A 256 18.25 38.75 5.84
C ASP A 256 19.47 39.65 5.59
N PHE A 257 20.12 39.51 4.41
CA PHE A 257 21.29 40.25 4.07
C PHE A 257 20.94 41.67 3.57
N GLY A 258 21.57 42.65 4.19
CA GLY A 258 21.52 44.02 3.71
C GLY A 258 22.70 44.38 2.80
N GLU A 259 22.80 45.65 2.43
CA GLU A 259 23.92 46.14 1.65
C GLU A 259 25.24 46.00 2.43
N ASN A 260 26.34 45.68 1.73
CA ASN A 260 27.71 45.63 2.30
C ASN A 260 27.92 44.59 3.43
N GLY A 261 27.20 43.46 3.47
CA GLY A 261 27.43 42.42 4.45
C GLY A 261 26.81 42.67 5.82
N GLU A 262 25.82 43.54 5.92
CA GLU A 262 24.92 43.60 7.07
C GLU A 262 23.97 42.42 6.99
N TYR A 263 23.61 41.88 8.13
CA TYR A 263 22.62 40.76 8.17
C TYR A 263 21.78 40.82 9.45
N ASN A 264 20.61 40.17 9.38
CA ASN A 264 19.72 39.98 10.50
C ASN A 264 19.17 38.55 10.48
N ILE A 265 18.90 37.95 11.64
CA ILE A 265 18.19 36.71 11.80
C ILE A 265 16.96 36.96 12.65
N ARG A 266 15.82 36.31 12.34
CA ARG A 266 14.54 36.56 13.01
C ARG A 266 14.02 35.30 13.67
N VAL A 267 14.03 35.27 14.99
CA VAL A 267 13.41 34.17 15.75
C VAL A 267 11.90 34.18 15.56
N ASN A 268 11.32 33.02 15.30
CA ASN A 268 9.88 32.81 15.28
C ASN A 268 9.39 32.32 16.64
N PRO A 269 8.79 33.16 17.47
CA PRO A 269 8.28 32.73 18.77
C PRO A 269 7.06 31.81 18.68
N GLY A 270 6.43 31.73 17.50
CA GLY A 270 5.32 30.82 17.22
C GLY A 270 5.74 29.37 16.95
N GLY A 271 7.05 29.13 16.83
CA GLY A 271 7.57 27.80 16.52
C GLY A 271 7.40 27.42 15.03
N GLN A 272 7.36 26.12 14.78
CA GLN A 272 7.15 25.55 13.44
C GLN A 272 5.75 25.91 12.89
N ARG A 273 5.64 26.17 11.62
CA ARG A 273 4.34 26.48 10.97
C ARG A 273 3.38 25.30 11.02
N PRO A 274 2.08 25.54 11.19
CA PRO A 274 1.07 24.46 11.31
C PRO A 274 1.07 23.49 10.13
N GLU A 275 1.31 23.98 8.91
CA GLU A 275 1.38 23.15 7.71
C GLU A 275 2.52 22.15 7.77
N MET A 276 3.67 22.57 8.29
CA MET A 276 4.84 21.72 8.45
C MET A 276 4.64 20.71 9.57
N GLN A 277 3.97 21.07 10.66
CA GLN A 277 3.62 20.14 11.74
C GLN A 277 2.74 18.97 11.22
N ILE A 278 1.81 19.23 10.30
CA ILE A 278 0.96 18.20 9.71
C ILE A 278 1.78 17.26 8.81
N ILE A 279 2.72 17.79 8.05
CA ILE A 279 3.62 16.98 7.20
C ILE A 279 4.58 16.15 8.06
N ASP A 280 5.11 16.74 9.13
CA ASP A 280 5.94 16.06 10.14
C ASP A 280 5.19 14.84 10.72
N GLN A 281 3.97 15.04 11.20
CA GLN A 281 3.12 13.96 11.70
C GLN A 281 2.87 12.87 10.66
N PHE A 282 2.62 13.26 9.41
CA PHE A 282 2.43 12.31 8.32
C PHE A 282 3.68 11.46 8.07
N ILE A 283 4.84 12.08 7.90
CA ILE A 283 6.10 11.38 7.62
C ILE A 283 6.46 10.44 8.77
N ASN A 284 6.43 10.93 10.00
CA ASN A 284 6.80 10.13 11.17
C ASN A 284 5.82 8.97 11.40
N SER A 285 4.52 9.18 11.22
CA SER A 285 3.55 8.10 11.35
C SER A 285 3.68 7.05 10.23
N MET A 286 4.00 7.47 9.00
CA MET A 286 4.25 6.55 7.88
C MET A 286 5.47 5.66 8.15
N ILE A 287 6.56 6.25 8.63
CA ILE A 287 7.80 5.53 8.97
C ILE A 287 7.54 4.50 10.07
N ARG A 288 6.80 4.87 11.11
CA ARG A 288 6.48 4.00 12.25
C ARG A 288 5.51 2.87 11.91
N SER A 289 4.67 3.05 10.91
CA SER A 289 3.67 2.06 10.51
C SER A 289 4.23 0.94 9.61
N ALA A 290 5.51 0.98 9.24
CA ALA A 290 6.15 -0.09 8.47
C ALA A 290 6.31 -1.37 9.32
N VAL A 291 5.97 -2.52 8.75
CA VAL A 291 5.77 -3.79 9.46
C VAL A 291 7.09 -4.45 9.93
N SER A 292 8.25 -4.07 9.35
CA SER A 292 9.57 -4.58 9.74
C SER A 292 10.66 -3.56 9.48
N GLU A 293 11.81 -3.70 10.20
CA GLU A 293 12.98 -2.84 9.99
C GLU A 293 13.46 -2.83 8.54
N LYS A 294 13.41 -3.97 7.86
CA LYS A 294 13.81 -4.08 6.45
C LYS A 294 12.85 -3.32 5.53
N GLU A 295 11.54 -3.47 5.73
CA GLU A 295 10.52 -2.75 4.96
C GLU A 295 10.55 -1.25 5.27
N SER A 296 10.82 -0.89 6.52
CA SER A 296 11.03 0.50 6.92
C SER A 296 12.22 1.11 6.19
N ALA A 297 13.37 0.45 6.18
CA ALA A 297 14.57 0.91 5.49
C ALA A 297 14.36 1.05 3.97
N GLU A 298 13.76 0.05 3.33
CA GLU A 298 13.46 0.07 1.90
C GLU A 298 12.42 1.15 1.54
N THR A 299 11.41 1.34 2.38
CA THR A 299 10.38 2.38 2.20
C THR A 299 11.00 3.78 2.35
N ASN A 300 11.84 3.98 3.35
CA ASN A 300 12.52 5.26 3.58
C ASN A 300 13.49 5.60 2.46
N TYR A 301 14.28 4.64 2.00
CA TYR A 301 15.13 4.78 0.80
C TYR A 301 14.30 5.25 -0.41
N LEU A 302 13.12 4.66 -0.58
CA LEU A 302 12.23 4.98 -1.68
C LEU A 302 11.61 6.38 -1.53
N VAL A 303 11.24 6.77 -0.31
CA VAL A 303 10.79 8.14 -0.02
C VAL A 303 11.87 9.14 -0.44
N GLY A 304 13.14 8.87 -0.13
CA GLY A 304 14.27 9.67 -0.56
C GLY A 304 14.32 9.86 -2.07
N ILE A 305 14.27 8.77 -2.83
CA ILE A 305 14.27 8.82 -4.29
C ILE A 305 13.05 9.58 -4.85
N LEU A 306 11.86 9.37 -4.25
CA LEU A 306 10.64 10.06 -4.65
C LEU A 306 10.72 11.56 -4.38
N VAL A 307 11.27 11.94 -3.23
CA VAL A 307 11.48 13.34 -2.84
C VAL A 307 12.51 14.01 -3.76
N GLU A 308 13.66 13.39 -4.01
CA GLU A 308 14.67 13.87 -4.96
C GLU A 308 14.07 14.10 -6.36
N LYS A 309 13.25 13.12 -6.82
CA LYS A 309 12.59 13.25 -8.11
C LYS A 309 11.51 14.33 -8.12
N ALA A 310 10.77 14.49 -7.01
CA ALA A 310 9.82 15.57 -6.85
C ALA A 310 10.49 16.95 -6.90
N PHE A 311 11.71 17.06 -6.34
CA PHE A 311 12.53 18.29 -6.45
C PHE A 311 12.88 18.62 -7.90
N SER A 312 13.22 17.62 -8.71
CA SER A 312 13.46 17.84 -10.14
C SER A 312 12.23 18.38 -10.88
N LEU A 313 11.01 18.08 -10.40
CA LEU A 313 9.78 18.67 -10.94
C LEU A 313 9.61 20.13 -10.58
N SER A 314 10.02 20.56 -9.39
CA SER A 314 9.93 21.98 -8.97
C SER A 314 10.82 22.88 -9.84
N ASN A 315 11.89 22.33 -10.39
CA ASN A 315 12.83 23.03 -11.28
C ASN A 315 12.43 22.99 -12.78
N GLY A 316 11.16 22.66 -13.08
CA GLY A 316 10.62 22.67 -14.44
C GLY A 316 10.61 21.33 -15.16
N CYS A 317 10.82 20.22 -14.45
CA CYS A 317 10.65 18.90 -15.01
C CYS A 317 9.17 18.62 -15.39
N ASP A 318 8.93 17.93 -16.50
CA ASP A 318 7.59 17.57 -16.95
C ASP A 318 6.95 16.54 -16.02
N VAL A 319 5.70 16.76 -15.62
CA VAL A 319 4.89 15.82 -14.82
C VAL A 319 4.86 14.43 -15.48
N SER A 320 4.86 14.36 -16.81
CA SER A 320 4.94 13.10 -17.56
C SER A 320 6.26 12.34 -17.33
N GLU A 321 7.36 13.02 -17.04
CA GLU A 321 8.64 12.37 -16.70
C GLU A 321 8.60 11.76 -15.30
N PHE A 322 7.96 12.43 -14.33
CA PHE A 322 7.77 11.84 -12.99
C PHE A 322 6.84 10.63 -13.03
N ILE A 323 5.76 10.69 -13.80
CA ILE A 323 4.89 9.52 -14.01
C ILE A 323 5.65 8.38 -14.70
N ALA A 324 6.50 8.69 -15.68
CA ALA A 324 7.37 7.70 -16.32
C ALA A 324 8.30 7.03 -15.30
N PHE A 325 8.94 7.84 -14.47
CA PHE A 325 9.80 7.37 -13.38
C PHE A 325 9.05 6.50 -12.38
N LEU A 326 7.86 6.89 -11.92
CA LEU A 326 7.02 6.03 -11.08
C LEU A 326 6.66 4.71 -11.76
N CYS A 327 6.38 4.75 -13.07
CA CYS A 327 6.09 3.55 -13.84
C CYS A 327 7.30 2.61 -13.94
N ASP A 328 8.50 3.15 -14.10
CA ASP A 328 9.75 2.38 -14.13
C ASP A 328 10.02 1.74 -12.77
N MET A 329 9.86 2.48 -11.67
CA MET A 329 10.03 1.95 -10.31
C MET A 329 9.07 0.80 -9.98
N ILE A 330 7.85 0.88 -10.46
CA ILE A 330 6.83 -0.16 -10.25
C ILE A 330 7.04 -1.36 -11.18
N GLY A 331 7.71 -1.13 -12.29
CA GLY A 331 8.21 -2.22 -13.16
C GLY A 331 9.25 -3.10 -12.45
N ASP A 332 9.98 -2.55 -11.47
CA ASP A 332 10.97 -3.27 -10.68
C ASP A 332 10.30 -3.95 -9.46
N PRO A 333 10.35 -5.29 -9.35
CA PRO A 333 9.78 -6.00 -8.20
C PRO A 333 10.38 -5.56 -6.85
N LYS A 334 11.59 -5.00 -6.85
CA LYS A 334 12.25 -4.50 -5.64
C LYS A 334 11.52 -3.31 -5.02
N TYR A 335 10.90 -2.46 -5.84
CA TYR A 335 10.30 -1.20 -5.39
C TYR A 335 8.76 -1.17 -5.45
N SER A 336 8.14 -2.11 -6.18
CA SER A 336 6.70 -2.06 -6.46
C SER A 336 5.83 -2.03 -5.22
N ASP A 337 6.15 -2.85 -4.22
CA ASP A 337 5.34 -2.98 -3.01
C ASP A 337 5.50 -1.76 -2.10
N ASN A 338 6.71 -1.23 -2.00
CA ASN A 338 6.99 -0.04 -1.18
C ASN A 338 6.39 1.24 -1.77
N VAL A 339 6.38 1.39 -3.11
CA VAL A 339 5.65 2.50 -3.77
C VAL A 339 4.15 2.37 -3.50
N ALA A 340 3.60 1.17 -3.59
CA ALA A 340 2.21 0.91 -3.29
C ALA A 340 1.88 1.22 -1.82
N TYR A 341 2.77 0.89 -0.89
CA TYR A 341 2.65 1.21 0.53
C TYR A 341 2.59 2.73 0.77
N ILE A 342 3.55 3.49 0.21
CA ILE A 342 3.61 4.94 0.36
C ILE A 342 2.31 5.59 -0.15
N LEU A 343 1.84 5.17 -1.33
CA LEU A 343 0.60 5.69 -1.91
C LEU A 343 -0.63 5.31 -1.09
N ALA A 344 -0.70 4.06 -0.61
CA ALA A 344 -1.78 3.59 0.24
C ALA A 344 -1.83 4.37 1.56
N TYR A 345 -0.66 4.58 2.17
CA TYR A 345 -0.57 5.37 3.40
C TYR A 345 -1.01 6.81 3.19
N CYS A 346 -0.58 7.45 2.09
CA CYS A 346 -1.04 8.79 1.71
C CYS A 346 -2.57 8.85 1.56
N ILE A 347 -3.18 7.85 0.91
CA ILE A 347 -4.63 7.78 0.71
C ILE A 347 -5.35 7.66 2.05
N LEU A 348 -4.92 6.73 2.89
CA LEU A 348 -5.53 6.51 4.21
C LEU A 348 -5.39 7.72 5.12
N TYR A 349 -4.21 8.30 5.18
CA TYR A 349 -3.93 9.49 5.97
C TYR A 349 -4.75 10.70 5.50
N SER A 350 -4.88 10.87 4.19
CA SER A 350 -5.68 11.97 3.61
C SER A 350 -7.16 11.84 3.91
N ARG A 351 -7.71 10.64 3.91
CA ARG A 351 -9.11 10.38 4.26
C ARG A 351 -9.44 10.80 5.69
N LYS A 352 -8.48 10.63 6.60
CA LYS A 352 -8.63 10.96 8.02
C LYS A 352 -8.30 12.39 8.34
N ASN A 353 -7.34 12.94 7.64
CA ASN A 353 -6.76 14.23 7.90
C ASN A 353 -6.98 15.16 6.68
N PRO A 354 -8.19 15.74 6.51
CA PRO A 354 -8.48 16.61 5.36
C PRO A 354 -7.54 17.82 5.25
N GLU A 355 -6.94 18.25 6.38
CA GLU A 355 -5.97 19.35 6.41
C GLU A 355 -4.61 18.94 5.81
N PHE A 356 -4.30 17.64 5.72
CA PHE A 356 -3.03 17.17 5.14
C PHE A 356 -2.86 17.60 3.69
N LEU A 357 -3.80 17.26 2.81
CA LEU A 357 -3.73 17.66 1.40
C LEU A 357 -3.76 19.19 1.23
N LYS A 358 -4.49 19.89 2.09
CA LYS A 358 -4.55 21.34 2.09
C LYS A 358 -3.20 21.94 2.50
N SER A 359 -2.56 21.43 3.53
CA SER A 359 -1.23 21.83 4.00
C SER A 359 -0.17 21.53 2.95
N LEU A 360 -0.19 20.34 2.36
CA LEU A 360 0.71 19.96 1.29
C LEU A 360 0.55 20.88 0.07
N ARG A 361 -0.67 21.23 -0.30
CA ARG A 361 -0.96 22.19 -1.37
C ARG A 361 -0.44 23.58 -1.03
N SER A 362 -0.61 24.06 0.19
CA SER A 362 -0.08 25.34 0.68
C SER A 362 1.43 25.41 0.53
N ILE A 363 2.13 24.36 0.97
CA ILE A 363 3.59 24.22 0.87
C ILE A 363 4.04 24.24 -0.59
N MET A 364 3.45 23.39 -1.45
CA MET A 364 3.82 23.30 -2.85
C MET A 364 3.55 24.60 -3.62
N THR A 365 2.50 25.33 -3.26
CA THR A 365 2.21 26.66 -3.85
C THR A 365 3.26 27.69 -3.42
N ALA A 366 3.67 27.68 -2.14
CA ALA A 366 4.71 28.56 -1.63
C ALA A 366 6.05 28.35 -2.37
N PHE A 367 6.37 27.09 -2.72
CA PHE A 367 7.57 26.73 -3.46
C PHE A 367 7.42 26.80 -5.00
N LYS A 368 6.30 27.28 -5.53
CA LYS A 368 6.01 27.35 -6.98
C LYS A 368 6.16 26.00 -7.71
N ALA A 369 5.90 24.93 -6.99
CA ALA A 369 6.03 23.55 -7.47
C ALA A 369 4.78 23.08 -8.23
N ASP A 370 4.42 23.75 -9.34
CA ASP A 370 3.19 23.48 -10.11
C ASP A 370 3.08 22.04 -10.61
N GLY A 371 4.21 21.41 -10.92
CA GLY A 371 4.26 20.00 -11.31
C GLY A 371 3.82 19.07 -10.17
N VAL A 372 4.27 19.34 -8.96
CA VAL A 372 3.90 18.57 -7.75
C VAL A 372 2.44 18.82 -7.38
N LEU A 373 1.91 20.03 -7.58
CA LEU A 373 0.50 20.33 -7.36
C LEU A 373 -0.42 19.44 -8.21
N LYS A 374 -0.05 19.15 -9.45
CA LYS A 374 -0.81 18.23 -10.32
C LYS A 374 -0.85 16.81 -9.77
N ILE A 375 0.25 16.35 -9.14
CA ILE A 375 0.30 15.03 -8.50
C ILE A 375 -0.57 15.01 -7.25
N ILE A 376 -0.55 16.07 -6.45
CA ILE A 376 -1.44 16.24 -5.30
C ILE A 376 -2.90 16.21 -5.75
N ASP A 377 -3.23 16.91 -6.83
CA ASP A 377 -4.59 16.88 -7.39
C ASP A 377 -4.98 15.47 -7.87
N MET A 378 -4.03 14.72 -8.45
CA MET A 378 -4.27 13.31 -8.81
C MET A 378 -4.51 12.44 -7.58
N VAL A 379 -3.73 12.62 -6.51
CA VAL A 379 -3.90 11.88 -5.24
C VAL A 379 -5.23 12.24 -4.59
N ASP A 380 -5.57 13.52 -4.53
CA ASP A 380 -6.86 14.00 -4.00
C ASP A 380 -8.04 13.41 -4.78
N ASP A 381 -7.95 13.36 -6.10
CA ASP A 381 -8.95 12.71 -6.94
C ASP A 381 -9.04 11.19 -6.72
N LEU A 382 -7.91 10.53 -6.48
CA LEU A 382 -7.89 9.10 -6.12
C LEU A 382 -8.61 8.85 -4.79
N VAL A 383 -8.43 9.76 -3.85
CA VAL A 383 -9.04 9.69 -2.52
C VAL A 383 -10.53 10.03 -2.56
N THR A 384 -10.94 11.01 -3.37
CA THR A 384 -12.30 11.60 -3.30
C THR A 384 -13.23 11.15 -4.44
N SER A 385 -12.70 10.65 -5.56
CA SER A 385 -13.50 10.33 -6.74
C SER A 385 -14.12 8.94 -6.72
N ARG A 386 -15.45 8.87 -6.54
CA ARG A 386 -16.23 7.62 -6.69
C ARG A 386 -15.99 6.90 -8.03
N LYS A 387 -15.76 7.65 -9.12
CA LYS A 387 -15.49 7.08 -10.45
C LYS A 387 -14.12 6.42 -10.53
N LEU A 388 -13.14 6.96 -9.83
CA LEU A 388 -11.79 6.39 -9.81
C LEU A 388 -11.73 5.16 -8.90
N ASN A 389 -12.45 5.18 -7.78
CA ASN A 389 -12.62 3.99 -6.92
C ASN A 389 -13.30 2.84 -7.68
N ALA A 390 -14.28 3.14 -8.53
CA ALA A 390 -14.86 2.15 -9.43
C ALA A 390 -13.86 1.66 -10.49
N LEU A 391 -12.98 2.55 -11.00
CA LEU A 391 -11.92 2.18 -11.93
C LEU A 391 -10.83 1.34 -11.23
N LEU A 392 -10.47 1.68 -10.01
CA LEU A 392 -9.56 0.89 -9.17
C LEU A 392 -10.14 -0.50 -8.86
N GLY A 393 -11.47 -0.62 -8.71
CA GLY A 393 -12.19 -1.89 -8.59
C GLY A 393 -12.06 -2.81 -9.82
N VAL A 394 -11.73 -2.24 -10.97
CA VAL A 394 -11.59 -2.94 -12.26
C VAL A 394 -10.11 -3.13 -12.65
N THR A 395 -9.16 -2.53 -11.92
CA THR A 395 -7.75 -2.53 -12.31
C THR A 395 -7.10 -3.90 -12.32
N ASP A 396 -7.50 -4.81 -11.43
CA ASP A 396 -6.95 -6.17 -11.40
C ASP A 396 -7.22 -6.94 -12.70
N PHE A 397 -8.37 -6.68 -13.32
CA PHE A 397 -8.71 -7.21 -14.65
C PHE A 397 -7.91 -6.53 -15.77
N LEU A 398 -7.75 -5.22 -15.70
CA LEU A 398 -7.12 -4.43 -16.77
C LEU A 398 -5.62 -4.66 -16.88
N VAL A 399 -4.94 -5.00 -15.77
CA VAL A 399 -3.51 -5.34 -15.76
C VAL A 399 -3.19 -6.56 -16.62
N VAL A 400 -4.13 -7.52 -16.70
CA VAL A 400 -3.92 -8.77 -17.47
C VAL A 400 -4.36 -8.63 -18.92
N HIS A 401 -5.29 -7.72 -19.25
CA HIS A 401 -5.97 -7.65 -20.56
C HIS A 401 -6.12 -6.20 -21.07
N VAL A 402 -5.08 -5.39 -20.98
CA VAL A 402 -5.12 -4.02 -21.54
C VAL A 402 -5.31 -4.06 -23.04
N ASN A 403 -6.54 -3.88 -23.50
CA ASN A 403 -6.83 -3.77 -24.93
C ASN A 403 -6.76 -2.31 -25.38
N ARG A 404 -6.61 -2.11 -26.70
CA ARG A 404 -6.45 -0.77 -27.30
C ARG A 404 -7.56 0.24 -26.93
N PRO A 405 -8.85 -0.11 -26.85
CA PRO A 405 -9.92 0.81 -26.43
C PRO A 405 -9.76 1.33 -25.00
N ILE A 406 -9.42 0.45 -24.05
CA ILE A 406 -9.23 0.80 -22.63
C ILE A 406 -8.03 1.73 -22.47
N THR A 407 -6.89 1.38 -23.06
CA THR A 407 -5.69 2.22 -23.10
C THR A 407 -5.99 3.62 -23.62
N LYS A 408 -6.76 3.69 -24.72
CA LYS A 408 -7.16 4.97 -25.31
C LYS A 408 -8.07 5.79 -24.36
N SER A 409 -8.99 5.14 -23.68
CA SER A 409 -9.92 5.81 -22.75
C SER A 409 -9.18 6.39 -21.54
N ILE A 410 -8.27 5.62 -20.93
CA ILE A 410 -7.45 6.07 -19.79
C ILE A 410 -6.54 7.22 -20.21
N ARG A 411 -5.83 7.08 -21.33
CA ARG A 411 -4.98 8.17 -21.86
C ARG A 411 -5.80 9.44 -22.11
N SER A 412 -6.98 9.31 -22.71
CA SER A 412 -7.86 10.45 -22.96
C SER A 412 -8.35 11.11 -21.66
N PHE A 413 -8.67 10.33 -20.64
CA PHE A 413 -9.06 10.85 -19.32
C PHE A 413 -7.92 11.59 -18.65
N VAL A 414 -6.74 10.98 -18.55
CA VAL A 414 -5.56 11.58 -17.93
C VAL A 414 -5.12 12.83 -18.70
N LYS A 415 -5.08 12.80 -20.03
CA LYS A 415 -4.79 13.98 -20.84
C LYS A 415 -5.80 15.09 -20.63
N LYS A 416 -7.10 14.77 -20.61
CA LYS A 416 -8.15 15.77 -20.44
C LYS A 416 -8.16 16.42 -19.06
N LYS A 417 -7.89 15.64 -18.01
CA LYS A 417 -8.03 16.12 -16.63
C LYS A 417 -6.74 16.73 -16.08
N TYR A 418 -5.58 16.15 -16.41
CA TYR A 418 -4.29 16.52 -15.83
C TYR A 418 -3.31 17.11 -16.83
N ASP A 419 -3.70 17.15 -18.11
CA ASP A 419 -2.83 17.57 -19.24
C ASP A 419 -1.54 16.74 -19.37
N VAL A 420 -1.59 15.46 -18.99
CA VAL A 420 -0.48 14.52 -19.07
C VAL A 420 -0.67 13.54 -20.20
N ASP A 421 0.30 13.38 -21.08
CA ASP A 421 0.23 12.49 -22.25
C ASP A 421 0.96 11.17 -21.98
N LEU A 422 0.23 10.16 -21.51
CA LEU A 422 0.77 8.85 -21.19
C LEU A 422 1.09 8.04 -22.44
N LYS A 423 2.22 7.33 -22.45
CA LYS A 423 2.50 6.29 -23.42
C LYS A 423 1.63 5.04 -23.17
N PRO A 424 1.36 4.19 -24.18
CA PRO A 424 0.52 2.99 -23.99
C PRO A 424 1.05 1.99 -22.95
N ASP A 425 2.35 1.85 -22.81
CA ASP A 425 3.04 1.03 -21.82
C ASP A 425 2.90 1.57 -20.41
N GLN A 426 2.95 2.89 -20.25
CA GLN A 426 2.74 3.56 -18.96
C GLN A 426 1.33 3.34 -18.38
N VAL A 427 0.32 3.14 -19.24
CA VAL A 427 -1.03 2.82 -18.78
C VAL A 427 -1.08 1.51 -18.01
N SER A 428 -0.38 0.48 -18.50
CA SER A 428 -0.32 -0.81 -17.81
C SER A 428 0.37 -0.68 -16.44
N SER A 429 1.44 0.10 -16.36
CA SER A 429 2.16 0.36 -15.10
C SER A 429 1.30 1.14 -14.11
N ILE A 430 0.60 2.19 -14.55
CA ILE A 430 -0.33 2.95 -13.69
C ILE A 430 -1.46 2.07 -13.16
N LEU A 431 -1.98 1.17 -13.98
CA LEU A 431 -3.01 0.24 -13.53
C LEU A 431 -2.46 -0.78 -12.52
N LYS A 432 -1.22 -1.24 -12.73
CA LYS A 432 -0.54 -2.10 -11.75
C LYS A 432 -0.32 -1.37 -10.43
N ILE A 433 0.13 -0.11 -10.47
CA ILE A 433 0.23 0.76 -9.28
C ILE A 433 -1.09 0.81 -8.53
N ALA A 434 -2.15 1.19 -9.24
CA ALA A 434 -3.45 1.39 -8.64
C ALA A 434 -3.98 0.09 -8.01
N SER A 435 -3.75 -1.06 -8.65
CA SER A 435 -4.09 -2.37 -8.11
C SER A 435 -3.31 -2.68 -6.83
N LEU A 436 -1.98 -2.58 -6.87
CA LEU A 436 -1.12 -2.82 -5.70
C LEU A 436 -1.44 -1.87 -4.55
N THR A 437 -1.65 -0.58 -4.84
CA THR A 437 -2.03 0.42 -3.83
C THR A 437 -3.35 0.09 -3.17
N ARG A 438 -4.35 -0.33 -3.95
CA ARG A 438 -5.64 -0.75 -3.40
C ARG A 438 -5.50 -1.96 -2.47
N HIS A 439 -4.74 -2.96 -2.88
CA HIS A 439 -4.46 -4.12 -2.03
C HIS A 439 -3.74 -3.71 -0.74
N MET A 440 -2.78 -2.81 -0.85
CA MET A 440 -2.05 -2.32 0.31
C MET A 440 -2.96 -1.49 1.25
N VAL A 441 -3.88 -0.66 0.72
CA VAL A 441 -4.91 0.02 1.53
C VAL A 441 -5.71 -0.99 2.33
N SER A 442 -6.21 -2.05 1.68
CA SER A 442 -6.98 -3.09 2.36
C SER A 442 -6.15 -3.84 3.41
N ASN A 443 -4.88 -4.09 3.14
CA ASN A 443 -3.97 -4.75 4.08
C ASN A 443 -3.61 -3.88 5.28
N LEU A 444 -3.34 -2.61 5.07
CA LEU A 444 -3.09 -1.65 6.15
C LEU A 444 -4.32 -1.53 7.07
N GLU A 445 -5.52 -1.51 6.50
CA GLU A 445 -6.76 -1.52 7.28
C GLU A 445 -6.96 -2.82 8.07
N LEU A 446 -6.45 -3.94 7.59
CA LEU A 446 -6.66 -5.27 8.16
C LEU A 446 -5.59 -5.71 9.18
N ASN A 447 -4.34 -5.32 8.99
CA ASN A 447 -3.21 -5.85 9.76
C ASN A 447 -2.77 -4.96 10.93
N MET A 448 -3.35 -3.78 11.08
CA MET A 448 -2.91 -2.85 12.11
C MET A 448 -3.68 -3.10 13.40
N ASP A 449 -2.95 -3.53 14.39
CA ASP A 449 -3.46 -3.77 15.74
C ASP A 449 -3.93 -2.44 16.35
N GLY A 450 -5.11 -2.38 16.94
CA GLY A 450 -5.79 -1.16 17.40
C GLY A 450 -5.04 -0.26 18.40
N SER A 451 -3.70 -0.37 18.47
CA SER A 451 -2.79 0.52 19.18
C SER A 451 -2.30 1.71 18.34
N ASP A 452 -2.53 1.71 17.03
CA ASP A 452 -2.13 2.81 16.16
C ASP A 452 -3.30 3.79 15.97
N LEU A 453 -3.13 5.01 16.43
CA LEU A 453 -4.12 6.10 16.36
C LEU A 453 -4.74 6.31 14.97
N LEU A 454 -3.99 5.97 13.92
CA LEU A 454 -4.46 6.04 12.54
C LEU A 454 -5.56 5.03 12.23
N ILE A 455 -5.59 3.87 12.87
CA ILE A 455 -6.46 2.74 12.54
C ILE A 455 -7.74 2.75 13.34
N GLU A 456 -7.70 3.19 14.59
CA GLU A 456 -8.95 3.44 15.33
C GLU A 456 -9.84 4.43 14.60
N GLU A 457 -9.26 5.34 13.86
CA GLU A 457 -9.99 6.31 13.05
C GLU A 457 -10.39 5.79 11.66
N VAL A 458 -9.72 4.82 11.02
CA VAL A 458 -10.10 4.19 9.71
C VAL A 458 -11.08 3.04 9.88
N ARG A 459 -11.20 2.45 11.04
CA ARG A 459 -12.43 1.71 11.35
C ARG A 459 -13.54 2.74 11.22
N LEU A 460 -14.35 2.61 10.17
CA LEU A 460 -15.67 3.18 10.16
C LEU A 460 -16.19 3.00 11.58
N THR A 461 -16.34 4.08 12.32
CA THR A 461 -16.81 4.00 13.70
C THR A 461 -18.08 3.18 13.67
N GLU A 462 -18.41 2.46 14.76
CA GLU A 462 -19.72 1.79 14.84
C GLU A 462 -20.86 2.76 14.49
N ASP A 463 -20.65 4.07 14.60
CA ASP A 463 -21.61 5.11 14.24
C ASP A 463 -21.65 5.38 12.72
N GLU A 464 -20.56 5.26 11.99
CA GLU A 464 -20.54 5.28 10.51
C GLU A 464 -21.08 3.99 9.91
N LEU A 465 -20.89 2.84 10.59
CA LEU A 465 -21.57 1.58 10.28
C LEU A 465 -23.05 1.63 10.67
N ARG A 466 -23.44 2.43 11.68
CA ARG A 466 -24.84 2.65 12.07
C ARG A 466 -25.57 3.60 11.13
N GLU A 467 -24.90 4.44 10.38
CA GLU A 467 -25.51 5.28 9.33
C GLU A 467 -25.93 4.46 8.09
N PHE A 468 -25.32 3.28 7.84
CA PHE A 468 -25.84 2.35 6.86
C PHE A 468 -26.79 1.35 7.53
N VAL A 469 -27.89 1.85 8.04
CA VAL A 469 -29.06 1.02 8.35
C VAL A 469 -29.63 0.56 7.01
N LEU A 470 -29.64 -0.75 6.77
CA LEU A 470 -30.43 -1.32 5.66
C LEU A 470 -31.80 -0.64 5.67
N PRO A 471 -32.21 0.06 4.59
CA PRO A 471 -33.55 0.62 4.55
C PRO A 471 -34.53 -0.50 4.83
N GLY A 472 -35.40 -0.34 5.82
CA GLY A 472 -36.50 -1.26 6.01
C GLY A 472 -37.37 -1.28 4.76
N ASN A 473 -37.86 -2.45 4.32
CA ASN A 473 -38.73 -2.64 3.16
C ASN A 473 -38.05 -2.46 1.78
N LEU A 474 -36.89 -3.08 1.55
CA LEU A 474 -36.31 -3.19 0.21
C LEU A 474 -37.15 -4.08 -0.70
N ASN A 475 -37.21 -3.70 -1.97
CA ASN A 475 -37.73 -4.52 -3.06
C ASN A 475 -36.60 -5.45 -3.55
N ILE A 476 -36.68 -6.71 -3.26
CA ILE A 476 -35.63 -7.69 -3.50
C ILE A 476 -36.09 -8.78 -4.47
N VAL A 477 -35.30 -9.02 -5.51
CA VAL A 477 -35.43 -10.21 -6.32
C VAL A 477 -34.44 -11.26 -5.81
N VAL A 478 -34.91 -12.37 -5.32
CA VAL A 478 -34.09 -13.56 -5.06
C VAL A 478 -34.05 -14.38 -6.34
N LEU A 479 -32.90 -14.38 -7.01
CA LEU A 479 -32.68 -15.01 -8.30
C LEU A 479 -32.13 -16.43 -8.09
N ALA A 480 -32.93 -17.45 -8.42
CA ALA A 480 -32.62 -18.87 -8.18
C ALA A 480 -32.83 -19.73 -9.43
N GLY A 481 -32.70 -21.03 -9.30
CA GLY A 481 -32.94 -22.01 -10.37
C GLY A 481 -31.85 -22.03 -11.42
N GLY A 482 -32.09 -21.41 -12.57
CA GLY A 482 -31.11 -21.39 -13.65
C GLY A 482 -31.03 -22.71 -14.44
N LEU A 483 -29.99 -22.90 -15.24
CA LEU A 483 -29.77 -24.11 -16.06
C LEU A 483 -28.38 -24.70 -15.75
N SER A 484 -28.25 -25.32 -14.59
CA SER A 484 -27.03 -26.01 -14.15
C SER A 484 -27.42 -27.35 -13.48
N ASN A 485 -26.43 -28.21 -13.28
CA ASN A 485 -26.59 -29.44 -12.52
C ASN A 485 -26.98 -29.18 -11.05
N GLU A 486 -26.77 -27.96 -10.57
CA GLU A 486 -27.06 -27.51 -9.20
C GLU A 486 -28.38 -26.73 -9.08
N ARG A 487 -29.23 -26.79 -10.12
CA ARG A 487 -30.51 -26.09 -10.17
C ARG A 487 -31.40 -26.36 -8.93
N ASN A 488 -31.53 -27.60 -8.52
CA ASN A 488 -32.40 -27.97 -7.40
C ASN A 488 -31.86 -27.41 -6.08
N LEU A 489 -30.55 -27.38 -5.93
CA LEU A 489 -29.85 -26.75 -4.81
C LEU A 489 -30.03 -25.23 -4.79
N SER A 490 -29.92 -24.60 -5.96
CA SER A 490 -30.20 -23.17 -6.14
C SER A 490 -31.62 -22.80 -5.73
N LEU A 491 -32.62 -23.61 -6.13
CA LEU A 491 -33.99 -23.40 -5.71
C LEU A 491 -34.20 -23.54 -4.18
N LYS A 492 -33.52 -24.49 -3.52
CA LYS A 492 -33.53 -24.61 -2.06
C LYS A 492 -32.96 -23.38 -1.38
N THR A 493 -31.80 -22.92 -1.83
CA THR A 493 -31.19 -21.67 -1.36
C THR A 493 -32.15 -20.50 -1.56
N GLY A 494 -32.72 -20.38 -2.78
CA GLY A 494 -33.64 -19.29 -3.12
C GLY A 494 -34.86 -19.22 -2.24
N VAL A 495 -35.53 -20.36 -1.98
CA VAL A 495 -36.68 -20.42 -1.08
C VAL A 495 -36.30 -19.98 0.33
N THR A 496 -35.22 -20.56 0.88
CA THR A 496 -34.80 -20.29 2.24
C THR A 496 -34.45 -18.81 2.44
N VAL A 497 -33.70 -18.23 1.49
CA VAL A 497 -33.32 -16.80 1.51
C VAL A 497 -34.56 -15.92 1.35
N ALA A 498 -35.45 -16.21 0.37
CA ALA A 498 -36.65 -15.40 0.13
C ALA A 498 -37.57 -15.36 1.34
N ASP A 499 -37.80 -16.49 1.99
CA ASP A 499 -38.67 -16.57 3.18
C ASP A 499 -38.04 -15.85 4.37
N THR A 500 -36.71 -15.93 4.51
CA THR A 500 -35.98 -15.21 5.55
C THR A 500 -36.07 -13.70 5.34
N LEU A 501 -35.82 -13.22 4.13
CA LEU A 501 -35.86 -11.78 3.80
C LEU A 501 -37.29 -11.21 3.95
N ARG A 502 -38.31 -11.98 3.59
CA ARG A 502 -39.73 -11.62 3.84
C ARG A 502 -40.02 -11.47 5.33
N SER A 503 -39.54 -12.42 6.15
CA SER A 503 -39.74 -12.37 7.60
C SER A 503 -39.07 -11.15 8.26
N ARG A 504 -38.13 -10.56 7.57
CA ARG A 504 -37.41 -9.32 7.99
C ARG A 504 -38.03 -8.04 7.43
N GLY A 505 -39.21 -8.14 6.79
CA GLY A 505 -40.00 -6.98 6.35
C GLY A 505 -39.72 -6.48 4.93
N ASN A 506 -38.96 -7.24 4.12
CA ASN A 506 -38.70 -6.86 2.74
C ASN A 506 -39.80 -7.34 1.78
N SER A 507 -40.03 -6.64 0.68
CA SER A 507 -40.87 -7.06 -0.44
C SER A 507 -40.04 -7.94 -1.37
N VAL A 508 -40.32 -9.27 -1.36
CA VAL A 508 -39.44 -10.24 -2.03
C VAL A 508 -40.15 -11.03 -3.11
N ILE A 509 -39.55 -11.04 -4.32
CA ILE A 509 -39.94 -11.91 -5.43
C ILE A 509 -38.88 -13.01 -5.58
N LEU A 510 -39.28 -14.29 -5.46
CA LEU A 510 -38.41 -15.41 -5.80
C LEU A 510 -38.58 -15.71 -7.29
N LEU A 511 -37.50 -15.61 -8.09
CA LEU A 511 -37.56 -15.68 -9.55
C LEU A 511 -36.58 -16.73 -10.08
N ASP A 512 -37.06 -17.56 -11.02
CA ASP A 512 -36.20 -18.52 -11.72
C ASP A 512 -35.50 -17.82 -12.88
N ALA A 513 -34.15 -17.76 -12.83
CA ALA A 513 -33.33 -17.09 -13.83
C ALA A 513 -33.55 -17.64 -15.27
N PHE A 514 -33.75 -18.96 -15.39
CA PHE A 514 -33.89 -19.61 -16.69
C PHE A 514 -35.34 -19.75 -17.16
N MET A 515 -36.25 -20.16 -16.25
CA MET A 515 -37.65 -20.32 -16.63
C MET A 515 -38.40 -19.01 -16.78
N GLY A 516 -37.97 -17.96 -16.03
CA GLY A 516 -38.61 -16.65 -16.02
C GLY A 516 -40.01 -16.65 -15.39
N TYR A 517 -40.79 -15.63 -15.75
CA TYR A 517 -42.15 -15.43 -15.29
C TYR A 517 -43.08 -15.13 -16.48
N GLY A 518 -44.21 -15.86 -16.57
CA GLY A 518 -45.18 -15.70 -17.64
C GLY A 518 -44.62 -15.98 -19.03
N ASP A 519 -45.09 -15.28 -20.03
CA ASP A 519 -44.56 -15.30 -21.39
C ASP A 519 -44.00 -13.92 -21.82
N THR A 520 -43.47 -13.85 -23.02
CA THR A 520 -42.85 -12.63 -23.55
C THR A 520 -43.83 -11.51 -23.91
N GLU A 521 -45.11 -11.84 -23.96
CA GLU A 521 -46.20 -10.90 -24.30
C GLU A 521 -46.87 -10.32 -23.05
N GLU A 522 -46.54 -10.84 -21.85
CA GLU A 522 -47.09 -10.35 -20.60
C GLU A 522 -46.62 -8.93 -20.30
N ILE A 523 -47.54 -7.98 -20.18
CA ILE A 523 -47.25 -6.62 -19.77
C ILE A 523 -47.16 -6.56 -18.24
N LEU A 524 -45.96 -6.28 -17.74
CA LEU A 524 -45.77 -6.08 -16.32
C LEU A 524 -46.25 -4.71 -15.88
N PRO A 525 -46.80 -4.56 -14.64
CA PRO A 525 -47.12 -3.23 -14.08
C PRO A 525 -45.85 -2.43 -13.80
N ASP A 526 -46.02 -1.12 -13.61
CA ASP A 526 -44.94 -0.17 -13.30
C ASP A 526 -44.25 -0.55 -11.97
N ASN A 527 -44.96 -1.22 -11.05
CA ASN A 527 -44.42 -1.73 -9.82
C ASN A 527 -44.89 -3.16 -9.53
N VAL A 528 -44.03 -4.14 -9.83
CA VAL A 528 -44.35 -5.57 -9.56
C VAL A 528 -44.30 -5.89 -8.07
N PHE A 529 -43.70 -5.03 -7.24
CA PHE A 529 -43.55 -5.23 -5.80
C PHE A 529 -44.78 -4.79 -4.98
N GLU A 530 -45.77 -4.14 -5.59
CA GLU A 530 -47.06 -3.95 -4.95
C GLU A 530 -47.81 -5.28 -4.66
N ALA A 531 -47.55 -6.30 -5.53
CA ALA A 531 -48.05 -7.64 -5.33
C ALA A 531 -46.98 -8.69 -5.58
N PRO A 532 -45.91 -8.72 -4.75
CA PRO A 532 -44.67 -9.45 -5.03
C PRO A 532 -44.92 -10.98 -5.16
N PHE A 533 -45.85 -11.55 -4.38
CA PHE A 533 -46.13 -12.98 -4.43
C PHE A 533 -46.80 -13.43 -5.72
N LYS A 534 -47.48 -12.53 -6.41
CA LYS A 534 -48.08 -12.88 -7.73
C LYS A 534 -47.00 -13.24 -8.75
N TYR A 535 -45.83 -12.60 -8.66
CA TYR A 535 -44.69 -12.77 -9.57
C TYR A 535 -43.66 -13.77 -9.05
N SER A 536 -43.82 -14.29 -7.85
CA SER A 536 -42.89 -15.24 -7.25
C SER A 536 -43.08 -16.65 -7.80
N LEU A 537 -41.97 -17.33 -8.01
CA LEU A 537 -41.92 -18.74 -8.27
C LEU A 537 -42.52 -19.55 -7.09
N SER A 538 -43.35 -20.56 -7.39
CA SER A 538 -43.75 -21.57 -6.41
C SER A 538 -43.09 -22.89 -6.77
N PRO A 539 -41.92 -23.19 -6.22
CA PRO A 539 -41.11 -24.32 -6.68
C PRO A 539 -41.71 -25.70 -6.32
N GLY A 540 -42.64 -25.75 -5.41
CA GLY A 540 -43.17 -27.01 -4.89
C GLY A 540 -42.14 -27.86 -4.16
N ASP A 541 -42.27 -29.18 -4.19
CA ASP A 541 -41.27 -30.09 -3.64
C ASP A 541 -40.03 -30.10 -4.57
N ILE A 542 -38.89 -29.75 -4.01
CA ILE A 542 -37.61 -29.70 -4.74
C ILE A 542 -36.86 -31.01 -4.53
N PRO A 543 -36.66 -31.83 -5.60
CA PRO A 543 -35.95 -33.10 -5.46
C PRO A 543 -34.51 -32.94 -5.08
N ASP A 544 -33.92 -33.93 -4.42
CA ASP A 544 -32.50 -33.99 -4.11
C ASP A 544 -31.63 -34.47 -5.29
N GLU A 545 -32.26 -34.98 -6.32
CA GLU A 545 -31.61 -35.55 -7.49
C GLU A 545 -31.06 -34.51 -8.45
N ILE A 546 -30.06 -34.88 -9.24
CA ILE A 546 -29.51 -34.01 -10.31
C ILE A 546 -30.64 -33.76 -11.36
N PRO A 547 -30.91 -32.48 -11.70
CA PRO A 547 -32.01 -32.15 -12.59
C PRO A 547 -31.74 -32.60 -14.04
N ASP A 548 -32.78 -33.04 -14.73
CA ASP A 548 -32.74 -33.22 -16.18
C ASP A 548 -32.79 -31.86 -16.87
N LEU A 549 -31.59 -31.36 -17.25
CA LEU A 549 -31.44 -30.05 -17.90
C LEU A 549 -32.10 -29.98 -19.29
N TRP A 550 -32.19 -31.10 -20.00
CA TRP A 550 -32.85 -31.15 -21.29
C TRP A 550 -34.37 -31.03 -21.14
N ALA A 551 -34.98 -31.77 -20.19
CA ALA A 551 -36.36 -31.63 -19.86
C ALA A 551 -36.68 -30.22 -19.31
N THR A 552 -35.81 -29.63 -18.51
CA THR A 552 -35.94 -28.25 -18.03
C THR A 552 -35.94 -27.25 -19.20
N ARG A 553 -35.05 -27.40 -20.12
CA ARG A 553 -34.98 -26.53 -21.34
C ARG A 553 -36.24 -26.65 -22.18
N LYS A 554 -36.79 -27.87 -22.36
CA LYS A 554 -38.02 -28.08 -23.11
C LYS A 554 -39.28 -27.49 -22.48
N ARG A 555 -39.29 -27.35 -21.15
CA ARG A 555 -40.42 -26.77 -20.42
C ARG A 555 -40.43 -25.26 -20.44
N ARG A 556 -39.33 -24.63 -20.86
CA ARG A 556 -39.20 -23.17 -20.93
C ARG A 556 -40.23 -22.61 -21.93
N PRO A 557 -41.03 -21.56 -21.57
CA PRO A 557 -42.12 -21.08 -22.42
C PRO A 557 -41.67 -20.53 -23.78
N ASP A 558 -40.62 -19.73 -23.84
CA ASP A 558 -40.21 -19.01 -25.04
C ASP A 558 -39.25 -19.78 -25.96
N GLN A 559 -38.76 -20.95 -25.55
CA GLN A 559 -37.75 -21.74 -26.29
C GLN A 559 -36.56 -20.95 -26.82
N SER A 560 -36.33 -19.78 -26.27
CA SER A 560 -35.21 -18.88 -26.64
C SER A 560 -33.85 -19.48 -26.27
N GLY A 561 -32.81 -19.07 -27.00
CA GLY A 561 -31.41 -19.39 -26.69
C GLY A 561 -30.81 -18.52 -25.56
N ALA A 562 -31.51 -17.47 -25.11
CA ALA A 562 -31.08 -16.60 -24.05
C ALA A 562 -31.04 -17.33 -22.70
N TYR A 563 -30.13 -16.94 -21.83
CA TYR A 563 -30.05 -17.53 -20.48
C TYR A 563 -31.20 -17.05 -19.59
N PHE A 564 -31.49 -15.75 -19.58
CA PHE A 564 -32.60 -15.20 -18.81
C PHE A 564 -33.95 -15.53 -19.49
N GLY A 565 -34.86 -16.11 -18.70
CA GLY A 565 -36.18 -16.37 -19.14
C GLY A 565 -37.07 -15.14 -19.32
N PRO A 566 -38.32 -15.30 -19.81
CA PRO A 566 -39.26 -14.21 -19.98
C PRO A 566 -39.35 -13.34 -18.72
N ASN A 567 -39.34 -12.02 -18.89
CA ASN A 567 -39.57 -11.01 -17.86
C ASN A 567 -38.50 -10.93 -16.72
N VAL A 568 -37.48 -11.82 -16.69
CA VAL A 568 -36.47 -11.83 -15.62
C VAL A 568 -35.81 -10.45 -15.48
N LEU A 569 -35.22 -9.92 -16.54
CA LEU A 569 -34.51 -8.65 -16.49
C LEU A 569 -35.44 -7.45 -16.26
N GLN A 570 -36.68 -7.52 -16.69
CA GLN A 570 -37.68 -6.47 -16.46
C GLN A 570 -38.11 -6.41 -15.00
N ILE A 571 -38.23 -7.54 -14.34
CA ILE A 571 -38.54 -7.63 -12.91
C ILE A 571 -37.30 -7.20 -12.09
N CYS A 572 -36.14 -7.68 -12.46
CA CYS A 572 -34.88 -7.27 -11.80
C CYS A 572 -34.62 -5.74 -11.84
N ARG A 573 -35.00 -5.06 -12.93
CA ARG A 573 -34.87 -3.60 -13.03
C ARG A 573 -35.76 -2.80 -12.08
N GLN A 574 -36.81 -3.42 -11.52
CA GLN A 574 -37.70 -2.80 -10.56
C GLN A 574 -37.29 -3.08 -9.11
N SER A 575 -36.22 -3.88 -8.88
CA SER A 575 -35.74 -4.18 -7.54
C SER A 575 -34.65 -3.20 -7.08
N ASP A 576 -34.55 -3.00 -5.78
CA ASP A 576 -33.46 -2.27 -5.15
C ASP A 576 -32.19 -3.13 -5.09
N LEU A 577 -32.36 -4.48 -5.04
CA LEU A 577 -31.27 -5.45 -4.95
C LEU A 577 -31.67 -6.80 -5.51
N ILE A 578 -30.77 -7.44 -6.24
CA ILE A 578 -30.89 -8.82 -6.68
C ILE A 578 -30.06 -9.72 -5.77
N PHE A 579 -30.72 -10.56 -4.98
CA PHE A 579 -30.05 -11.56 -4.17
C PHE A 579 -29.75 -12.78 -5.05
N ILE A 580 -28.48 -13.01 -5.40
CA ILE A 580 -28.07 -14.12 -6.24
C ILE A 580 -28.04 -15.40 -5.40
N ALA A 581 -29.01 -16.30 -5.64
CA ALA A 581 -29.10 -17.64 -5.05
C ALA A 581 -28.85 -18.75 -6.09
N LEU A 582 -28.15 -18.41 -7.18
CA LEU A 582 -27.76 -19.33 -8.24
C LEU A 582 -26.55 -20.17 -7.82
N HIS A 583 -26.52 -21.43 -8.25
CA HIS A 583 -25.36 -22.30 -8.06
C HIS A 583 -24.96 -22.96 -9.37
N GLY A 584 -23.62 -23.24 -9.48
CA GLY A 584 -23.05 -23.83 -10.68
C GLY A 584 -22.87 -22.84 -11.83
N ALA A 585 -22.80 -23.39 -13.06
CA ALA A 585 -22.54 -22.60 -14.25
C ALA A 585 -23.51 -21.42 -14.41
N ASN A 586 -22.97 -20.29 -14.90
CA ASN A 586 -23.60 -18.99 -15.07
C ASN A 586 -23.88 -18.21 -13.77
N GLY A 587 -24.12 -18.85 -12.64
CA GLY A 587 -24.23 -18.18 -11.32
C GLY A 587 -22.87 -17.88 -10.69
N GLU A 588 -21.95 -18.87 -10.75
CA GLU A 588 -20.64 -18.82 -10.08
C GLU A 588 -19.49 -18.34 -10.97
N ASN A 589 -19.68 -18.30 -12.29
CA ASN A 589 -18.61 -18.02 -13.26
C ASN A 589 -18.60 -16.57 -13.79
N GLY A 590 -19.23 -15.66 -13.08
CA GLY A 590 -19.21 -14.23 -13.37
C GLY A 590 -20.13 -13.77 -14.51
N LYS A 591 -20.77 -14.66 -15.27
CA LYS A 591 -21.58 -14.29 -16.43
C LYS A 591 -22.84 -13.51 -16.07
N VAL A 592 -23.55 -13.93 -15.06
CA VAL A 592 -24.74 -13.24 -14.55
C VAL A 592 -24.36 -11.90 -13.95
N GLN A 593 -23.29 -11.88 -13.16
CA GLN A 593 -22.73 -10.68 -12.56
C GLN A 593 -22.33 -9.64 -13.62
N ALA A 594 -21.59 -10.05 -14.65
CA ALA A 594 -21.23 -9.18 -15.78
C ALA A 594 -22.45 -8.62 -16.54
N ALA A 595 -23.50 -9.41 -16.69
CA ALA A 595 -24.74 -8.94 -17.30
C ALA A 595 -25.41 -7.87 -16.43
N PHE A 596 -25.43 -8.05 -15.12
CA PHE A 596 -25.99 -7.07 -14.19
C PHE A 596 -25.16 -5.80 -14.10
N ASP A 597 -23.84 -5.89 -14.10
CA ASP A 597 -22.95 -4.73 -14.19
C ASP A 597 -23.23 -3.89 -15.43
N LEU A 598 -23.37 -4.53 -16.60
CA LEU A 598 -23.67 -3.84 -17.87
C LEU A 598 -25.08 -3.19 -17.87
N LEU A 599 -26.00 -3.73 -17.11
CA LEU A 599 -27.37 -3.22 -16.97
C LEU A 599 -27.53 -2.22 -15.83
N GLY A 600 -26.48 -1.99 -15.01
CA GLY A 600 -26.52 -1.13 -13.84
C GLY A 600 -27.40 -1.64 -12.72
N LEU A 601 -27.52 -2.97 -12.59
CA LEU A 601 -28.35 -3.64 -11.58
C LEU A 601 -27.50 -4.01 -10.37
N ASP A 602 -28.05 -3.85 -9.18
CA ASP A 602 -27.40 -4.19 -7.92
C ASP A 602 -27.66 -5.66 -7.56
N TYR A 603 -26.60 -6.34 -7.14
CA TYR A 603 -26.67 -7.76 -6.82
C TYR A 603 -25.74 -8.14 -5.66
N THR A 604 -26.07 -9.24 -4.98
CA THR A 604 -25.26 -9.78 -3.87
C THR A 604 -24.13 -10.68 -4.37
N GLY A 605 -23.05 -10.75 -3.55
CA GLY A 605 -21.93 -11.63 -3.81
C GLY A 605 -20.76 -10.95 -4.47
N CYS A 606 -19.80 -11.74 -4.95
CA CYS A 606 -18.59 -11.29 -5.61
C CYS A 606 -18.91 -10.70 -7.00
N ASP A 607 -18.03 -9.83 -7.51
CA ASP A 607 -18.13 -9.30 -8.85
C ASP A 607 -17.90 -10.37 -9.94
N TYR A 608 -18.09 -9.98 -11.21
CA TYR A 608 -17.96 -10.92 -12.33
C TYR A 608 -16.54 -11.48 -12.45
N PHE A 609 -15.52 -10.68 -12.13
CA PHE A 609 -14.13 -11.07 -12.35
C PHE A 609 -13.66 -12.07 -11.29
N SER A 610 -13.81 -11.73 -10.00
CA SER A 610 -13.50 -12.65 -8.91
C SER A 610 -14.29 -13.96 -8.99
N SER A 611 -15.55 -13.90 -9.41
CA SER A 611 -16.37 -15.10 -9.68
C SER A 611 -15.81 -15.91 -10.84
N ALA A 612 -15.44 -15.29 -11.96
CA ALA A 612 -14.91 -15.99 -13.13
C ALA A 612 -13.57 -16.69 -12.83
N ILE A 613 -12.67 -16.01 -12.11
CA ILE A 613 -11.37 -16.58 -11.73
C ILE A 613 -11.57 -17.71 -10.73
N SER A 614 -12.36 -17.51 -9.68
CA SER A 614 -12.60 -18.51 -8.65
C SER A 614 -13.18 -19.81 -9.24
N SER A 615 -14.05 -19.70 -10.24
CA SER A 615 -14.63 -20.85 -10.91
C SER A 615 -13.64 -21.61 -11.80
N ASN A 616 -12.56 -20.98 -12.27
CA ASN A 616 -11.49 -21.60 -13.05
C ASN A 616 -10.37 -22.07 -12.12
N LYS A 617 -10.41 -23.38 -11.75
CA LYS A 617 -9.52 -23.95 -10.73
C LYS A 617 -8.03 -23.75 -11.01
N SER A 618 -7.61 -23.83 -12.28
CA SER A 618 -6.19 -23.67 -12.64
C SER A 618 -5.74 -22.20 -12.52
N ALA A 619 -6.57 -21.26 -12.94
CA ALA A 619 -6.27 -19.82 -12.82
C ALA A 619 -6.28 -19.38 -11.35
N ALA A 620 -7.29 -19.83 -10.59
CA ALA A 620 -7.40 -19.55 -9.16
C ALA A 620 -6.13 -19.99 -8.41
N LYS A 621 -5.68 -21.24 -8.66
CA LYS A 621 -4.46 -21.76 -8.01
C LYS A 621 -3.20 -21.01 -8.38
N GLN A 622 -3.05 -20.63 -9.64
CA GLN A 622 -1.90 -19.82 -10.06
C GLN A 622 -1.85 -18.47 -9.31
N LEU A 623 -2.99 -17.81 -9.15
CA LEU A 623 -3.06 -16.56 -8.40
C LEU A 623 -2.82 -16.77 -6.91
N MET A 624 -3.44 -17.77 -6.30
CA MET A 624 -3.21 -18.09 -4.89
C MET A 624 -1.74 -18.39 -4.59
N GLN A 625 -1.03 -19.06 -5.49
CA GLN A 625 0.40 -19.32 -5.36
C GLN A 625 1.25 -18.05 -5.32
N THR A 626 0.85 -16.97 -5.99
CA THR A 626 1.60 -15.71 -5.97
C THR A 626 1.69 -15.06 -4.59
N LEU A 627 0.73 -15.37 -3.72
CA LEU A 627 0.70 -14.95 -2.31
C LEU A 627 1.12 -16.06 -1.34
N GLY A 628 1.76 -17.11 -1.83
CA GLY A 628 2.26 -18.20 -1.00
C GLY A 628 1.19 -19.13 -0.44
N VAL A 629 -0.07 -19.06 -0.90
CA VAL A 629 -1.11 -20.03 -0.51
C VAL A 629 -0.74 -21.41 -1.05
N PRO A 630 -0.58 -22.42 -0.18
CA PRO A 630 -0.22 -23.75 -0.63
C PRO A 630 -1.34 -24.39 -1.46
N VAL A 631 -1.04 -24.80 -2.67
CA VAL A 631 -1.97 -25.52 -3.56
C VAL A 631 -1.31 -26.77 -4.13
N PRO A 632 -2.08 -27.79 -4.59
CA PRO A 632 -1.51 -28.99 -5.19
C PRO A 632 -0.72 -28.66 -6.45
N ALA A 633 0.43 -29.31 -6.66
CA ALA A 633 1.12 -29.27 -7.94
C ALA A 633 0.24 -29.88 -9.03
N GLY A 634 0.21 -29.25 -10.20
CA GLY A 634 -0.65 -29.73 -11.27
C GLY A 634 -0.52 -28.92 -12.56
N TYR A 635 -1.23 -29.37 -13.59
CA TYR A 635 -1.29 -28.75 -14.89
C TYR A 635 -2.66 -28.88 -15.55
N CYS A 636 -2.98 -27.95 -16.43
CA CYS A 636 -4.24 -27.92 -17.17
C CYS A 636 -4.05 -28.48 -18.58
N ILE A 637 -5.02 -29.25 -19.06
CA ILE A 637 -5.04 -29.81 -20.41
C ILE A 637 -6.31 -29.36 -21.13
N ARG A 638 -6.14 -28.89 -22.38
CA ARG A 638 -7.27 -28.56 -23.26
C ARG A 638 -7.71 -29.73 -24.10
N LYS A 639 -9.00 -29.85 -24.33
CA LYS A 639 -9.56 -30.91 -25.20
C LYS A 639 -8.97 -30.83 -26.61
N GLY A 640 -8.43 -31.94 -27.08
CA GLY A 640 -7.73 -32.02 -28.38
C GLY A 640 -6.23 -31.75 -28.33
N ALA A 641 -5.66 -31.33 -27.19
CA ALA A 641 -4.23 -31.32 -26.97
C ALA A 641 -3.72 -32.74 -26.65
N GLU A 642 -2.42 -32.96 -26.85
CA GLU A 642 -1.74 -34.12 -26.29
C GLU A 642 -1.71 -34.03 -24.78
N TYR A 643 -1.92 -35.15 -24.11
CA TYR A 643 -1.82 -35.23 -22.67
C TYR A 643 -0.71 -36.19 -22.26
N PRO A 644 0.44 -35.65 -21.81
CA PRO A 644 1.56 -36.49 -21.40
C PRO A 644 1.23 -37.27 -20.14
N ASP A 645 1.99 -38.35 -19.93
CA ASP A 645 1.91 -39.05 -18.64
C ASP A 645 2.28 -38.10 -17.50
N PRO A 646 1.53 -38.08 -16.37
CA PRO A 646 1.82 -37.25 -15.22
C PRO A 646 3.27 -37.31 -14.74
N GLU A 647 3.94 -38.46 -14.80
CA GLU A 647 5.34 -38.59 -14.43
C GLU A 647 6.29 -37.78 -15.31
N GLN A 648 5.96 -37.62 -16.58
CA GLN A 648 6.72 -36.77 -17.51
C GLN A 648 6.57 -35.28 -17.19
N MET A 649 5.48 -34.93 -16.50
CA MET A 649 5.19 -33.58 -16.02
C MET A 649 5.63 -33.35 -14.56
N GLY A 650 6.35 -34.30 -13.97
CA GLY A 650 6.89 -34.21 -12.60
C GLY A 650 5.91 -34.57 -11.49
N LEU A 651 4.73 -35.08 -11.82
CA LEU A 651 3.77 -35.59 -10.82
C LEU A 651 3.98 -37.09 -10.61
N LYS A 652 3.65 -37.56 -9.40
CA LYS A 652 3.67 -38.97 -9.04
C LYS A 652 2.26 -39.52 -8.91
N TYR A 653 2.06 -40.73 -9.32
CA TYR A 653 0.81 -41.44 -9.03
C TYR A 653 0.65 -41.74 -7.53
N PRO A 654 -0.57 -41.69 -6.98
CA PRO A 654 -1.81 -41.37 -7.67
C PRO A 654 -1.99 -39.89 -7.95
N VAL A 655 -2.72 -39.54 -9.03
CA VAL A 655 -3.10 -38.19 -9.40
C VAL A 655 -4.62 -38.01 -9.41
N ILE A 656 -5.09 -36.78 -9.18
CA ILE A 656 -6.48 -36.39 -9.34
C ILE A 656 -6.66 -35.79 -10.73
N VAL A 657 -7.67 -36.24 -11.46
CA VAL A 657 -8.11 -35.66 -12.74
C VAL A 657 -9.51 -35.13 -12.56
N LYS A 658 -9.74 -33.85 -12.89
CA LYS A 658 -11.02 -33.17 -12.69
C LYS A 658 -11.28 -32.12 -13.77
N PRO A 659 -12.56 -31.79 -14.07
CA PRO A 659 -12.92 -30.62 -14.86
C PRO A 659 -12.30 -29.36 -14.27
N ASN A 660 -11.82 -28.43 -15.11
CA ASN A 660 -11.22 -27.17 -14.65
C ASN A 660 -12.28 -26.21 -14.11
N ASN A 661 -13.50 -26.23 -14.71
CA ASN A 661 -14.65 -25.45 -14.29
C ASN A 661 -15.77 -26.39 -13.81
N GLY A 662 -16.54 -25.99 -12.80
CA GLY A 662 -17.68 -26.73 -12.28
C GLY A 662 -17.52 -27.21 -10.84
N GLY A 663 -18.66 -27.62 -10.23
CA GLY A 663 -18.80 -27.99 -8.84
C GLY A 663 -19.29 -29.44 -8.64
N ILE A 664 -19.78 -29.73 -7.42
CA ILE A 664 -20.38 -31.00 -6.95
C ILE A 664 -19.61 -32.29 -7.28
N GLY A 665 -18.33 -32.26 -7.52
CA GLY A 665 -17.47 -33.43 -7.68
C GLY A 665 -17.67 -34.22 -8.98
N VAL A 666 -18.48 -33.74 -9.92
CA VAL A 666 -18.75 -34.44 -11.19
C VAL A 666 -17.50 -34.46 -12.07
N GLY A 667 -17.15 -35.65 -12.56
CA GLY A 667 -15.99 -35.83 -13.44
C GLY A 667 -14.64 -35.91 -12.73
N ILE A 668 -14.61 -35.89 -11.40
CA ILE A 668 -13.39 -36.09 -10.61
C ILE A 668 -13.05 -37.59 -10.56
N SER A 669 -11.79 -37.94 -10.78
CA SER A 669 -11.30 -39.32 -10.72
C SER A 669 -9.91 -39.38 -10.09
N LEU A 670 -9.69 -40.34 -9.21
CA LEU A 670 -8.37 -40.71 -8.72
C LEU A 670 -7.74 -41.71 -9.70
N ALA A 671 -6.58 -41.45 -10.20
CA ALA A 671 -5.84 -42.31 -11.13
C ALA A 671 -4.54 -42.82 -10.44
N SER A 672 -4.47 -44.13 -10.23
CA SER A 672 -3.36 -44.81 -9.60
C SER A 672 -2.23 -45.22 -10.55
N ASP A 673 -2.51 -45.20 -11.84
CA ASP A 673 -1.62 -45.61 -12.92
C ASP A 673 -2.01 -44.97 -14.25
N VAL A 674 -1.20 -45.15 -15.30
CA VAL A 674 -1.42 -44.59 -16.65
C VAL A 674 -2.72 -45.07 -17.28
N THR A 675 -3.17 -46.28 -16.99
CA THR A 675 -4.43 -46.83 -17.52
C THR A 675 -5.62 -46.13 -16.88
N ALA A 676 -5.62 -45.98 -15.56
CA ALA A 676 -6.62 -45.23 -14.81
C ALA A 676 -6.63 -43.75 -15.22
N TYR A 677 -5.45 -43.17 -15.41
CA TYR A 677 -5.28 -41.79 -15.90
C TYR A 677 -5.94 -41.57 -17.25
N THR A 678 -5.68 -42.42 -18.21
CA THR A 678 -6.31 -42.32 -19.54
C THR A 678 -7.83 -42.42 -19.50
N LYS A 679 -8.39 -43.22 -18.61
CA LYS A 679 -9.85 -43.31 -18.40
C LYS A 679 -10.37 -42.02 -17.71
N ALA A 680 -9.66 -41.53 -16.72
CA ALA A 680 -10.01 -40.33 -15.98
C ALA A 680 -10.03 -39.08 -16.88
N VAL A 681 -9.00 -38.88 -17.74
CA VAL A 681 -8.95 -37.81 -18.73
C VAL A 681 -10.17 -37.87 -19.67
N LYS A 682 -10.51 -39.06 -20.21
CA LYS A 682 -11.70 -39.23 -21.06
C LYS A 682 -12.98 -38.92 -20.32
N SER A 683 -13.08 -39.28 -19.06
CA SER A 683 -14.24 -39.00 -18.21
C SER A 683 -14.39 -37.51 -17.96
N ALA A 684 -13.33 -36.81 -17.54
CA ALA A 684 -13.33 -35.38 -17.24
C ALA A 684 -13.70 -34.52 -18.47
N PHE A 685 -13.18 -34.85 -19.66
CA PHE A 685 -13.54 -34.18 -20.92
C PHE A 685 -15.00 -34.35 -21.39
N ARG A 686 -15.79 -35.13 -20.72
CA ARG A 686 -17.25 -35.16 -20.97
C ARG A 686 -17.96 -33.97 -20.34
N TRP A 687 -17.32 -33.36 -19.34
CA TRP A 687 -17.93 -32.32 -18.51
C TRP A 687 -17.32 -30.92 -18.79
N ASP A 688 -16.06 -30.87 -19.27
CA ASP A 688 -15.40 -29.62 -19.57
C ASP A 688 -14.50 -29.75 -20.80
N THR A 689 -14.15 -28.63 -21.40
CA THR A 689 -13.16 -28.53 -22.50
C THR A 689 -11.73 -28.35 -21.97
N GLU A 690 -11.57 -28.05 -20.67
CA GLU A 690 -10.32 -27.99 -19.95
C GLU A 690 -10.41 -28.90 -18.72
N ILE A 691 -9.34 -29.62 -18.46
CA ILE A 691 -9.24 -30.50 -17.29
C ILE A 691 -7.96 -30.19 -16.51
N LEU A 692 -8.01 -30.37 -15.21
CA LEU A 692 -6.91 -30.19 -14.29
C LEU A 692 -6.41 -31.54 -13.80
N VAL A 693 -5.10 -31.76 -13.90
CA VAL A 693 -4.39 -32.94 -13.37
C VAL A 693 -3.51 -32.48 -12.22
N GLU A 694 -3.71 -33.05 -11.04
CA GLU A 694 -3.03 -32.64 -9.81
C GLU A 694 -2.51 -33.84 -9.03
N GLU A 695 -1.48 -33.61 -8.22
CA GLU A 695 -1.05 -34.60 -7.24
C GLU A 695 -2.16 -34.90 -6.25
N TYR A 696 -2.24 -36.15 -5.84
CA TYR A 696 -3.16 -36.55 -4.77
C TYR A 696 -2.54 -36.25 -3.41
N TYR A 697 -3.24 -35.48 -2.59
CA TYR A 697 -2.83 -35.12 -1.25
C TYR A 697 -3.72 -35.83 -0.24
N PRO A 698 -3.22 -36.85 0.49
CA PRO A 698 -4.01 -37.58 1.48
C PRO A 698 -4.13 -36.75 2.77
N GLY A 699 -5.32 -36.66 3.33
CA GLY A 699 -5.52 -35.90 4.55
C GLY A 699 -6.97 -35.80 5.01
N ARG A 700 -7.18 -34.98 6.04
CA ARG A 700 -8.52 -34.59 6.54
C ARG A 700 -8.99 -33.36 5.74
N GLU A 701 -10.27 -33.31 5.47
CA GLU A 701 -10.88 -32.21 4.73
C GLU A 701 -11.42 -31.14 5.67
N PHE A 702 -11.11 -29.90 5.37
CA PHE A 702 -11.55 -28.72 6.09
C PHE A 702 -12.14 -27.69 5.12
N ALA A 703 -12.99 -26.81 5.64
CA ALA A 703 -13.43 -25.63 4.92
C ALA A 703 -13.29 -24.38 5.79
N VAL A 704 -12.93 -23.28 5.18
CA VAL A 704 -12.92 -21.95 5.80
C VAL A 704 -13.78 -21.04 4.95
N CYS A 705 -14.81 -20.44 5.56
CA CYS A 705 -15.62 -19.44 4.89
C CYS A 705 -15.11 -18.05 5.24
N THR A 706 -15.24 -17.10 4.32
CA THR A 706 -14.90 -15.69 4.53
C THR A 706 -16.09 -14.79 4.30
N ILE A 707 -16.17 -13.69 5.03
CA ILE A 707 -17.08 -12.56 4.79
C ILE A 707 -16.24 -11.30 4.81
N GLU A 708 -16.34 -10.46 3.78
CA GLU A 708 -15.48 -9.27 3.61
C GLU A 708 -13.98 -9.59 3.71
N GLY A 709 -13.57 -10.74 3.16
CA GLY A 709 -12.18 -11.22 3.24
C GLY A 709 -11.76 -11.74 4.62
N LYS A 710 -12.61 -11.70 5.64
CA LYS A 710 -12.32 -12.21 6.99
C LYS A 710 -12.79 -13.62 7.19
N ALA A 711 -11.90 -14.46 7.71
CA ALA A 711 -12.17 -15.87 7.95
C ALA A 711 -13.11 -16.10 9.13
N LEU A 712 -14.07 -16.96 8.92
CA LEU A 712 -14.95 -17.50 9.96
C LEU A 712 -14.31 -18.73 10.63
N PRO A 713 -14.93 -19.26 11.72
CA PRO A 713 -14.44 -20.50 12.34
C PRO A 713 -14.30 -21.66 11.36
N VAL A 714 -13.20 -22.40 11.47
CA VAL A 714 -12.87 -23.52 10.59
C VAL A 714 -13.87 -24.65 10.74
N LEU A 715 -14.29 -25.23 9.62
CA LEU A 715 -15.14 -26.44 9.59
C LEU A 715 -14.29 -27.65 9.24
N GLU A 716 -14.59 -28.78 9.89
CA GLU A 716 -14.08 -30.09 9.49
C GLU A 716 -15.20 -30.91 8.82
N LYS A 717 -14.90 -31.47 7.64
CA LYS A 717 -15.77 -32.38 6.94
C LYS A 717 -15.45 -33.82 7.39
N LEU A 718 -16.38 -34.44 8.11
CA LEU A 718 -16.18 -35.79 8.60
C LEU A 718 -16.68 -36.81 7.57
N PRO A 719 -15.93 -37.89 7.27
CA PRO A 719 -16.38 -38.93 6.37
C PRO A 719 -17.61 -39.62 6.95
N MET A 720 -18.65 -39.85 6.12
CA MET A 720 -19.77 -40.70 6.52
C MET A 720 -19.34 -42.16 6.55
N GLU A 721 -19.70 -42.87 7.62
CA GLU A 721 -19.61 -44.33 7.67
C GLU A 721 -20.62 -44.94 6.70
N THR A 722 -20.26 -45.07 5.44
CA THR A 722 -21.05 -45.84 4.46
C THR A 722 -20.35 -47.15 4.17
N SER A 723 -21.17 -48.24 4.08
CA SER A 723 -20.72 -49.60 3.82
C SER A 723 -20.09 -49.81 2.43
N ASP A 724 -20.04 -48.81 1.58
CA ASP A 724 -19.47 -48.86 0.24
C ASP A 724 -18.09 -48.25 0.16
N LYS A 725 -17.08 -49.07 0.47
CA LYS A 725 -15.63 -48.71 0.43
C LYS A 725 -15.08 -48.42 -0.97
N GLU A 726 -15.88 -48.45 -2.01
CA GLU A 726 -15.44 -48.26 -3.40
C GLU A 726 -15.60 -46.82 -3.97
N LYS A 727 -16.22 -45.89 -3.22
CA LYS A 727 -16.38 -44.50 -3.65
C LYS A 727 -15.61 -43.56 -2.73
N GLY A 728 -14.32 -43.47 -2.91
CA GLY A 728 -13.39 -42.66 -2.10
C GLY A 728 -13.47 -41.14 -2.30
N LEU A 729 -14.60 -40.58 -2.77
CA LEU A 729 -14.85 -39.14 -2.83
C LEU A 729 -16.33 -38.95 -2.57
N SER A 730 -16.71 -38.32 -1.47
CA SER A 730 -18.11 -38.02 -1.14
C SER A 730 -18.75 -37.20 -2.26
N MET A 731 -19.56 -37.83 -3.09
CA MET A 731 -20.27 -37.16 -4.20
C MET A 731 -21.57 -36.49 -3.76
N ASP A 732 -22.01 -36.70 -2.52
CA ASP A 732 -23.26 -36.19 -1.99
C ASP A 732 -22.97 -35.13 -0.91
N GLY A 733 -23.53 -33.95 -1.00
CA GLY A 733 -23.36 -32.82 -0.06
C GLY A 733 -23.86 -33.07 1.38
N LYS A 734 -23.85 -34.32 1.85
CA LYS A 734 -24.21 -34.77 3.19
C LYS A 734 -23.01 -35.26 3.96
N SER A 735 -21.96 -34.40 4.10
CA SER A 735 -20.93 -34.66 5.11
C SER A 735 -21.41 -34.17 6.48
N VAL A 736 -21.14 -34.92 7.51
CA VAL A 736 -21.27 -34.42 8.89
C VAL A 736 -20.19 -33.41 9.10
N VAL A 737 -20.56 -32.17 9.47
CA VAL A 737 -19.61 -31.06 9.63
C VAL A 737 -19.48 -30.74 11.11
N LYS A 738 -18.27 -30.54 11.56
CA LYS A 738 -17.92 -30.04 12.89
C LYS A 738 -17.40 -28.61 12.82
N CYS A 739 -18.06 -27.70 13.50
CA CYS A 739 -17.67 -26.29 13.54
C CYS A 739 -17.88 -25.69 14.95
N PRO A 740 -16.88 -25.07 15.59
CA PRO A 740 -15.46 -25.03 15.15
C PRO A 740 -14.84 -26.44 15.10
N ALA A 741 -13.89 -26.63 14.18
CA ALA A 741 -13.14 -27.87 14.05
C ALA A 741 -12.30 -28.14 15.31
N GLU A 742 -12.22 -29.41 15.76
CA GLU A 742 -11.31 -29.76 16.86
C GLU A 742 -9.88 -30.00 16.37
N ILE A 743 -9.14 -28.91 16.23
CA ILE A 743 -7.74 -28.87 15.79
C ILE A 743 -6.94 -27.90 16.67
N PRO A 744 -5.60 -28.00 16.70
CA PRO A 744 -4.77 -27.02 17.38
C PRO A 744 -5.05 -25.60 16.91
N GLU A 745 -5.04 -24.64 17.81
CA GLU A 745 -5.33 -23.21 17.52
C GLU A 745 -4.41 -22.64 16.44
N GLU A 746 -3.12 -23.01 16.48
CA GLU A 746 -2.14 -22.59 15.48
C GLU A 746 -2.51 -23.07 14.06
N LEU A 747 -2.97 -24.32 13.94
CA LEU A 747 -3.44 -24.83 12.66
C LEU A 747 -4.72 -24.14 12.19
N ALA A 748 -5.64 -23.85 13.12
CA ALA A 748 -6.87 -23.13 12.80
C ALA A 748 -6.52 -21.71 12.27
N LYS A 749 -5.65 -20.99 12.94
CA LYS A 749 -5.17 -19.67 12.51
C LYS A 749 -4.44 -19.73 11.15
N ALA A 750 -3.62 -20.75 10.92
CA ALA A 750 -2.92 -20.91 9.64
C ALA A 750 -3.89 -21.18 8.49
N LEU A 751 -4.92 -22.00 8.69
CA LEU A 751 -5.98 -22.25 7.69
C LEU A 751 -6.80 -20.98 7.43
N GLN A 752 -7.15 -20.24 8.48
CA GLN A 752 -7.88 -18.98 8.39
C GLN A 752 -7.08 -17.93 7.63
N LYS A 753 -5.80 -17.74 8.00
CA LYS A 753 -4.91 -16.82 7.28
C LYS A 753 -4.75 -17.20 5.80
N SER A 754 -4.57 -18.49 5.52
CA SER A 754 -4.47 -18.97 4.13
C SER A 754 -5.76 -18.74 3.32
N ALA A 755 -6.93 -18.82 3.96
CA ALA A 755 -8.20 -18.50 3.30
C ALA A 755 -8.36 -16.98 3.04
N GLU A 756 -7.90 -16.13 3.96
CA GLU A 756 -7.88 -14.68 3.79
C GLU A 756 -6.92 -14.28 2.66
N ASP A 757 -5.72 -14.86 2.61
CA ASP A 757 -4.76 -14.64 1.54
C ASP A 757 -5.28 -15.13 0.18
N ALA A 758 -5.97 -16.28 0.17
CA ALA A 758 -6.61 -16.78 -1.03
C ALA A 758 -7.77 -15.88 -1.50
N ALA A 759 -8.60 -15.38 -0.57
CA ALA A 759 -9.67 -14.43 -0.88
C ALA A 759 -9.10 -13.15 -1.48
N PHE A 760 -8.02 -12.65 -0.90
CA PHE A 760 -7.31 -11.49 -1.39
C PHE A 760 -6.71 -11.73 -2.79
N ALA A 761 -6.00 -12.85 -3.01
CA ALA A 761 -5.43 -13.20 -4.31
C ALA A 761 -6.47 -13.27 -5.44
N LEU A 762 -7.69 -13.69 -5.11
CA LEU A 762 -8.78 -13.86 -6.07
C LEU A 762 -9.71 -12.64 -6.18
N GLY A 763 -9.44 -11.56 -5.40
CA GLY A 763 -10.31 -10.39 -5.34
C GLY A 763 -11.70 -10.67 -4.74
N VAL A 764 -11.82 -11.72 -3.91
CA VAL A 764 -13.08 -12.13 -3.28
C VAL A 764 -13.33 -11.27 -2.04
N ASN A 765 -14.12 -10.23 -2.20
CA ASN A 765 -14.38 -9.22 -1.16
C ASN A 765 -15.79 -9.28 -0.55
N ALA A 766 -16.67 -10.16 -1.01
CA ALA A 766 -18.01 -10.33 -0.43
C ALA A 766 -18.04 -11.51 0.54
N TYR A 767 -18.26 -12.71 0.04
CA TYR A 767 -18.23 -13.93 0.83
C TYR A 767 -17.82 -15.11 -0.06
N ALA A 768 -17.10 -16.06 0.53
CA ALA A 768 -16.67 -17.28 -0.17
C ALA A 768 -16.43 -18.43 0.79
N LYS A 769 -16.16 -19.59 0.22
CA LYS A 769 -15.70 -20.79 0.91
C LYS A 769 -14.44 -21.31 0.24
N PHE A 770 -13.46 -21.67 1.05
CA PHE A 770 -12.21 -22.28 0.64
C PHE A 770 -12.11 -23.68 1.20
N ASP A 771 -11.85 -24.67 0.35
CA ASP A 771 -11.69 -26.07 0.74
C ASP A 771 -10.20 -26.41 0.88
N PHE A 772 -9.85 -27.07 2.00
CA PHE A 772 -8.48 -27.44 2.36
C PHE A 772 -8.35 -28.94 2.64
N ILE A 773 -7.18 -29.49 2.35
CA ILE A 773 -6.77 -30.79 2.88
C ILE A 773 -5.58 -30.58 3.82
N VAL A 774 -5.65 -31.17 5.02
CA VAL A 774 -4.56 -31.16 6.00
C VAL A 774 -4.00 -32.58 6.13
N SER A 775 -2.70 -32.73 5.90
CA SER A 775 -1.99 -33.99 6.06
C SER A 775 -2.01 -34.45 7.52
N GLN A 776 -2.28 -35.73 7.72
CA GLN A 776 -2.25 -36.36 9.07
C GLN A 776 -0.82 -36.56 9.58
N ASP A 777 0.19 -36.65 8.69
CA ASP A 777 1.53 -37.01 9.02
C ASP A 777 2.32 -35.84 9.65
N ASN A 778 2.14 -34.63 9.11
CA ASN A 778 2.96 -33.49 9.49
C ASN A 778 2.18 -32.17 9.70
N GLY A 779 0.87 -32.21 9.55
CA GLY A 779 0.01 -31.01 9.72
C GLY A 779 0.13 -29.98 8.58
N SER A 780 0.89 -30.25 7.51
CA SER A 780 0.90 -29.39 6.33
C SER A 780 -0.47 -29.42 5.64
N PHE A 781 -0.81 -28.34 4.92
CA PHE A 781 -2.11 -28.26 4.25
C PHE A 781 -1.97 -27.66 2.85
N ILE A 782 -3.01 -27.88 2.04
CA ILE A 782 -3.15 -27.30 0.71
C ILE A 782 -4.59 -26.78 0.52
N CYS A 783 -4.73 -25.68 -0.21
CA CYS A 783 -6.02 -25.16 -0.67
C CYS A 783 -6.40 -25.82 -1.98
N LEU A 784 -7.61 -26.41 -2.04
CA LEU A 784 -8.10 -27.12 -3.21
C LEU A 784 -8.83 -26.23 -4.21
N GLU A 785 -9.72 -25.37 -3.70
CA GLU A 785 -10.59 -24.52 -4.52
C GLU A 785 -11.23 -23.41 -3.69
N CYS A 786 -11.71 -22.38 -4.41
CA CYS A 786 -12.55 -21.31 -3.91
C CYS A 786 -13.94 -21.43 -4.54
N ASP A 787 -14.98 -21.36 -3.70
CA ASP A 787 -16.36 -21.21 -4.10
C ASP A 787 -16.82 -19.80 -3.72
N SER A 788 -16.97 -18.91 -4.72
CA SER A 788 -17.33 -17.50 -4.54
C SER A 788 -18.82 -17.24 -4.37
N LEU A 789 -19.63 -18.28 -4.46
CA LEU A 789 -21.10 -18.23 -4.26
C LEU A 789 -21.58 -19.44 -3.45
N PRO A 790 -21.07 -19.62 -2.21
CA PRO A 790 -21.42 -20.79 -1.39
C PRO A 790 -22.90 -20.82 -1.05
N GLN A 791 -23.36 -22.00 -0.83
CA GLN A 791 -24.78 -22.31 -0.55
C GLN A 791 -25.27 -21.60 0.72
N LEU A 792 -26.54 -21.15 0.69
CA LEU A 792 -27.19 -20.43 1.79
C LEU A 792 -28.50 -21.16 2.20
N TYR A 793 -28.32 -22.26 2.91
CA TYR A 793 -29.42 -22.98 3.60
C TYR A 793 -28.91 -23.45 4.97
N PRO A 794 -29.79 -23.80 5.92
CA PRO A 794 -29.43 -23.97 7.33
C PRO A 794 -28.24 -24.89 7.63
N ASP A 795 -28.05 -25.94 6.82
CA ASP A 795 -26.99 -26.94 7.00
C ASP A 795 -25.78 -26.71 6.06
N SER A 796 -25.72 -25.57 5.35
CA SER A 796 -24.57 -25.22 4.49
C SER A 796 -23.36 -24.70 5.29
N HIS A 797 -22.19 -24.89 4.73
CA HIS A 797 -20.92 -24.57 5.40
C HIS A 797 -20.84 -23.11 5.85
N LEU A 798 -21.21 -22.16 4.99
CA LEU A 798 -21.20 -20.75 5.33
C LEU A 798 -22.13 -20.42 6.49
N VAL A 799 -23.34 -21.00 6.48
CA VAL A 799 -24.32 -20.75 7.54
C VAL A 799 -23.90 -21.38 8.87
N ILE A 800 -23.35 -22.61 8.84
CA ILE A 800 -22.80 -23.25 10.03
C ILE A 800 -21.65 -22.45 10.61
N SER A 801 -20.72 -22.00 9.78
CA SER A 801 -19.57 -21.20 10.21
C SER A 801 -19.98 -19.83 10.77
N ALA A 802 -20.93 -19.15 10.12
CA ALA A 802 -21.49 -17.89 10.61
C ALA A 802 -22.19 -18.05 11.96
N LYS A 803 -22.94 -19.16 12.13
CA LYS A 803 -23.60 -19.50 13.41
C LYS A 803 -22.58 -19.76 14.51
N ALA A 804 -21.49 -20.45 14.22
CA ALA A 804 -20.39 -20.65 15.16
C ALA A 804 -19.73 -19.32 15.57
N ALA A 805 -19.75 -18.32 14.67
CA ALA A 805 -19.31 -16.94 14.94
C ALA A 805 -20.40 -16.07 15.61
N GLY A 806 -21.53 -16.65 16.04
CA GLY A 806 -22.60 -15.95 16.75
C GLY A 806 -23.65 -15.24 15.87
N ARG A 807 -23.63 -15.43 14.53
CA ARG A 807 -24.59 -14.82 13.60
C ARG A 807 -25.75 -15.77 13.29
N SER A 808 -26.97 -15.28 13.39
CA SER A 808 -28.14 -16.02 12.89
C SER A 808 -28.17 -16.05 11.36
N PHE A 809 -28.98 -16.92 10.77
CA PHE A 809 -29.12 -16.96 9.29
C PHE A 809 -29.69 -15.64 8.74
N GLY A 810 -30.63 -15.02 9.46
CA GLY A 810 -31.18 -13.72 9.09
C GLY A 810 -30.10 -12.61 9.12
N ASP A 811 -29.27 -12.56 10.16
CA ASP A 811 -28.22 -11.59 10.26
C ASP A 811 -27.13 -11.79 9.20
N LEU A 812 -26.88 -13.05 8.79
CA LEU A 812 -26.01 -13.36 7.66
C LEU A 812 -26.60 -12.82 6.34
N CYS A 813 -27.90 -13.01 6.10
CA CYS A 813 -28.56 -12.47 4.90
C CYS A 813 -28.50 -10.93 4.89
N ASP A 814 -28.76 -10.28 6.03
CA ASP A 814 -28.65 -8.82 6.15
C ASP A 814 -27.22 -8.35 5.90
N LYS A 815 -26.21 -9.04 6.45
CA LYS A 815 -24.80 -8.67 6.23
C LYS A 815 -24.40 -8.83 4.76
N ILE A 816 -24.90 -9.87 4.07
CA ILE A 816 -24.66 -10.05 2.63
C ILE A 816 -25.29 -8.91 1.82
N MET A 817 -26.50 -8.47 2.16
CA MET A 817 -27.16 -7.32 1.52
C MET A 817 -26.40 -6.02 1.80
N GLU A 818 -26.01 -5.79 3.05
CA GLU A 818 -25.25 -4.62 3.48
C GLU A 818 -23.97 -4.47 2.66
N ILE A 819 -23.14 -5.51 2.61
CA ILE A 819 -21.89 -5.52 1.85
C ILE A 819 -22.15 -5.16 0.38
N SER A 820 -23.22 -5.66 -0.18
CA SER A 820 -23.55 -5.50 -1.60
C SER A 820 -24.05 -4.08 -1.92
N LEU A 821 -24.79 -3.47 -1.02
CA LEU A 821 -25.29 -2.10 -1.16
C LEU A 821 -24.20 -1.07 -0.86
N VAL A 822 -23.31 -1.35 0.11
CA VAL A 822 -22.12 -0.50 0.39
C VAL A 822 -21.17 -0.48 -0.79
N LYS A 823 -20.99 -1.61 -1.48
CA LYS A 823 -20.20 -1.68 -2.72
C LYS A 823 -20.62 -0.64 -3.77
N LYS A 824 -21.90 -0.29 -3.81
CA LYS A 824 -22.45 0.69 -4.75
C LYS A 824 -22.35 2.13 -4.23
N ALA A 825 -22.49 2.32 -2.94
CA ALA A 825 -22.43 3.66 -2.32
C ALA A 825 -21.00 4.22 -2.35
N ASN A 826 -19.97 3.37 -2.46
CA ASN A 826 -18.55 3.68 -2.62
C ASN A 826 -18.10 3.60 -4.08
#